data_5eaff27b0118f59f3af5c9bff1f7d64b
#
_entry.id   5eaff27b0118f59f3af5c9bff1f7d64b
#
_cell.length_a   1.000
_cell.length_b   1.000
_cell.length_c   1.000
_cell.angle_alpha   90.00
_cell.angle_beta   90.00
_cell.angle_gamma   90.00
#
_symmetry.space_group_name_H-M   'P 1'
#
loop_
_entity.id
_entity.type
_entity.pdbx_description
1 polymer ?
#
loop_
_entity_poly.entity_id
_entity_poly.type
_entity_poly.pdbx_seq_one_letter_code
_entity_poly.pdbx_strand_id
1 'polypeptide(L)'
;MAVRYIPYYPDTLEGQARLDNFVRTSRMLFYKDNNQVKTRIQRGMPLYEVTESETVGANPDGNIVMHGECLSTCAYLKDKGIEIDLVYIDPPFASGADYAKKIYVRRNPLVQKAINEAEQQLDNSDMQEFEEKMYGDIWDKEHYLNWMYENLMAIKSVMSDTASIYVHLDYHIGHYVKILMDEIFGEENFRNEIVWKRSTAHSDSEYYGNNFDMIFFYTKSSSAVFNTVYQDYEDDYLARFSQSDPDGRKWDSGNLTAKGLQGGGYEYEYKGCRSLWRMPLETMEKLDAEGRLHFTKNGGIRSKVYMDELPGMPAQALWVNINPVNSQADERVDYSTQKPEALLERIINASSNKGMLVADFFGGSGVTAAVAHKLGRKFVHNDVNINSIQTARDRLVSAGAEFTMMEVRDGVRLFRNPVQTMEKLVRLIPGLNTETNLDKRFWAGSIYDSQKGKMPVYLPNLMDSSSRVMDKTEMNHIIREALPDLGNDVKQIVVYYIDVEDIEELRQFIHDENTQTDIAIELRDLKQVLDDVVIEDKATWEMSQVQVELFTKWQIKMLTFHSDYVMKKIEAFNLIGNQQHQKKLANNKKSTFKPIKISDEGLECIEWLAVDCTNAQKDAPWHSDAEVKIDKTGTVTVNGTKTRNLWDATIQSDEKPLRLKVRNICGDEVVFAL
;
A
#
# COMPACT_ATOMS: atom_id res chain seq x y z
N MET A 1 -22.73 -13.64 8.04
CA MET A 1 -23.26 -13.68 6.66
C MET A 1 -22.53 -14.76 5.91
N ALA A 2 -23.21 -15.45 4.98
CA ALA A 2 -22.54 -16.39 4.09
C ALA A 2 -21.58 -15.63 3.16
N VAL A 3 -20.37 -16.12 3.01
CA VAL A 3 -19.37 -15.52 2.11
C VAL A 3 -19.68 -15.98 0.69
N ARG A 4 -19.94 -15.02 -0.21
CA ARG A 4 -20.13 -15.26 -1.63
C ARG A 4 -18.76 -15.22 -2.32
N TYR A 5 -18.57 -16.08 -3.33
CA TYR A 5 -17.34 -16.11 -4.12
C TYR A 5 -17.58 -15.55 -5.52
N ILE A 6 -16.64 -14.72 -5.98
CA ILE A 6 -16.63 -14.18 -7.35
C ILE A 6 -15.55 -14.91 -8.14
N PRO A 7 -15.90 -15.58 -9.26
CA PRO A 7 -14.91 -16.30 -10.05
C PRO A 7 -13.91 -15.36 -10.71
N TYR A 8 -12.67 -15.78 -10.83
CA TYR A 8 -11.63 -15.06 -11.56
C TYR A 8 -11.99 -14.92 -13.04
N TYR A 9 -12.53 -15.98 -13.62
CA TYR A 9 -12.99 -16.05 -15.01
C TYR A 9 -14.39 -16.68 -15.04
N PRO A 10 -15.18 -16.44 -16.13
CA PRO A 10 -16.54 -17.01 -16.24
C PRO A 10 -16.60 -18.52 -16.09
N ASP A 11 -15.55 -19.23 -16.49
CA ASP A 11 -15.50 -20.71 -16.52
C ASP A 11 -14.99 -21.33 -15.21
N THR A 12 -14.63 -20.55 -14.20
CA THR A 12 -14.03 -21.07 -12.95
C THR A 12 -15.05 -21.62 -11.96
N LEU A 13 -16.34 -21.34 -12.13
CA LEU A 13 -17.43 -21.83 -11.26
C LEU A 13 -17.59 -23.36 -11.25
N GLU A 14 -17.16 -24.05 -12.30
CA GLU A 14 -17.32 -25.50 -12.44
C GLU A 14 -16.06 -26.31 -12.11
N GLY A 15 -15.14 -25.75 -11.36
CA GLY A 15 -13.94 -26.48 -10.92
C GLY A 15 -12.85 -26.64 -11.97
N GLN A 16 -12.96 -25.97 -13.09
CA GLN A 16 -11.90 -25.87 -14.09
C GLN A 16 -11.02 -24.65 -13.78
N ALA A 17 -10.29 -24.69 -12.68
CA ALA A 17 -9.14 -23.83 -12.59
C ALA A 17 -8.23 -24.14 -13.77
N ARG A 18 -7.69 -23.14 -14.45
CA ARG A 18 -6.67 -23.33 -15.51
C ARG A 18 -5.34 -23.75 -14.89
N LEU A 19 -5.37 -24.88 -14.19
CA LEU A 19 -4.19 -25.47 -13.54
C LEU A 19 -3.20 -26.03 -14.58
N ASP A 20 -3.58 -26.08 -15.85
CA ASP A 20 -2.69 -26.44 -16.96
C ASP A 20 -1.43 -25.58 -16.99
N ASN A 21 -1.54 -24.32 -16.57
CA ASN A 21 -0.42 -23.40 -16.51
C ASN A 21 0.52 -23.66 -15.33
N PHE A 22 0.12 -24.43 -14.34
CA PHE A 22 0.97 -24.79 -13.18
C PHE A 22 2.08 -25.79 -13.52
N VAL A 23 2.14 -26.34 -14.72
CA VAL A 23 3.15 -27.34 -15.08
C VAL A 23 4.57 -26.81 -14.86
N ARG A 24 4.86 -25.55 -15.20
CA ARG A 24 6.16 -24.92 -14.98
C ARG A 24 6.43 -24.60 -13.51
N THR A 25 5.43 -24.16 -12.79
CA THR A 25 5.52 -23.63 -11.43
C THR A 25 5.06 -24.60 -10.37
N SER A 26 4.63 -25.80 -10.74
CA SER A 26 4.05 -26.80 -9.84
C SER A 26 4.93 -27.09 -8.61
N ARG A 27 6.25 -27.07 -8.74
CA ARG A 27 7.19 -27.26 -7.62
C ARG A 27 7.17 -26.09 -6.64
N MET A 28 6.83 -24.89 -7.09
CA MET A 28 6.78 -23.68 -6.29
C MET A 28 5.43 -23.49 -5.62
N LEU A 29 4.37 -23.96 -6.26
CA LEU A 29 2.99 -23.79 -5.79
C LEU A 29 2.44 -25.02 -5.08
N PHE A 30 3.16 -26.14 -5.11
CA PHE A 30 2.72 -27.39 -4.51
C PHE A 30 3.17 -27.48 -3.06
N TYR A 31 2.30 -27.13 -2.14
CA TYR A 31 2.54 -27.30 -0.71
C TYR A 31 2.32 -28.73 -0.30
N LYS A 32 3.18 -29.23 0.60
CA LYS A 32 3.05 -30.56 1.16
C LYS A 32 1.70 -30.78 1.84
N ASP A 33 1.16 -29.72 2.46
CA ASP A 33 0.04 -29.83 3.38
C ASP A 33 -1.18 -28.98 2.99
N ASN A 34 -1.16 -28.31 1.81
CA ASN A 34 -2.19 -27.31 1.56
C ASN A 34 -2.62 -27.19 0.10
N ASN A 35 -3.82 -27.66 -0.21
CA ASN A 35 -4.51 -27.45 -1.48
C ASN A 35 -5.29 -26.12 -1.52
N GLN A 36 -5.07 -25.21 -0.60
CA GLN A 36 -5.91 -24.01 -0.45
C GLN A 36 -5.86 -23.10 -1.65
N VAL A 37 -4.67 -22.88 -2.25
CA VAL A 37 -4.54 -22.11 -3.49
C VAL A 37 -5.41 -22.72 -4.59
N LYS A 38 -5.32 -24.03 -4.79
CA LYS A 38 -6.14 -24.75 -5.77
C LYS A 38 -7.63 -24.61 -5.48
N THR A 39 -8.03 -24.78 -4.23
CA THR A 39 -9.43 -24.68 -3.81
C THR A 39 -9.97 -23.28 -4.00
N ARG A 40 -9.20 -22.25 -3.65
CA ARG A 40 -9.58 -20.83 -3.85
C ARG A 40 -9.67 -20.48 -5.32
N ILE A 41 -8.71 -20.89 -6.15
CA ILE A 41 -8.76 -20.65 -7.59
C ILE A 41 -10.03 -21.27 -8.18
N GLN A 42 -10.44 -22.45 -7.73
CA GLN A 42 -11.68 -23.09 -8.15
C GLN A 42 -12.94 -22.35 -7.72
N ARG A 43 -12.97 -21.79 -6.51
CA ARG A 43 -14.12 -21.06 -5.93
C ARG A 43 -14.17 -19.61 -6.36
N GLY A 44 -13.03 -18.99 -6.64
CA GLY A 44 -12.89 -17.57 -6.92
C GLY A 44 -12.50 -16.74 -5.71
N MET A 45 -12.68 -15.43 -5.82
CA MET A 45 -12.34 -14.45 -4.79
C MET A 45 -13.48 -14.30 -3.79
N PRO A 46 -13.20 -14.28 -2.47
CA PRO A 46 -14.25 -14.05 -1.46
C PRO A 46 -14.78 -12.60 -1.56
N LEU A 47 -16.07 -12.46 -1.72
CA LEU A 47 -16.77 -11.18 -1.70
C LEU A 47 -17.36 -10.93 -0.31
N TYR A 48 -16.74 -10.02 0.42
CA TYR A 48 -17.21 -9.55 1.70
C TYR A 48 -18.14 -8.34 1.56
N GLU A 49 -18.82 -8.00 2.65
CA GLU A 49 -19.53 -6.74 2.74
C GLU A 49 -18.52 -5.58 2.67
N VAL A 50 -18.82 -4.59 1.83
CA VAL A 50 -18.03 -3.36 1.71
C VAL A 50 -18.91 -2.19 2.15
N THR A 51 -18.40 -1.39 3.07
CA THR A 51 -19.10 -0.22 3.58
C THR A 51 -18.31 1.04 3.27
N GLU A 52 -19.03 2.11 2.93
CA GLU A 52 -18.46 3.44 2.84
C GLU A 52 -18.16 3.95 4.25
N SER A 53 -16.89 4.34 4.48
CA SER A 53 -16.45 4.86 5.77
C SER A 53 -16.34 6.39 5.78
N GLU A 54 -15.99 7.00 4.65
CA GLU A 54 -15.84 8.44 4.49
C GLU A 54 -15.98 8.86 3.03
N THR A 55 -16.60 10.01 2.77
CA THR A 55 -16.55 10.69 1.48
C THR A 55 -15.78 12.01 1.63
N VAL A 56 -14.72 12.18 0.84
CA VAL A 56 -13.93 13.40 0.77
C VAL A 56 -14.28 14.16 -0.50
N GLY A 57 -14.70 15.42 -0.35
CA GLY A 57 -15.16 16.26 -1.45
C GLY A 57 -16.62 16.01 -1.87
N ALA A 58 -17.09 16.79 -2.86
CA ALA A 58 -18.47 16.75 -3.33
C ALA A 58 -18.70 15.79 -4.49
N ASN A 59 -17.66 15.46 -5.26
CA ASN A 59 -17.76 14.60 -6.45
C ASN A 59 -16.53 13.66 -6.57
N PRO A 60 -16.52 12.52 -5.87
CA PRO A 60 -15.41 11.57 -5.89
C PRO A 60 -15.08 11.01 -7.29
N ASP A 61 -16.00 11.08 -8.24
CA ASP A 61 -15.85 10.64 -9.65
C ASP A 61 -15.25 9.23 -9.83
N GLY A 62 -15.54 8.32 -8.91
CA GLY A 62 -15.07 6.93 -8.93
C GLY A 62 -13.64 6.74 -8.41
N ASN A 63 -13.04 7.75 -7.78
CA ASN A 63 -11.81 7.58 -7.01
C ASN A 63 -12.10 6.86 -5.71
N ILE A 64 -11.32 5.82 -5.41
CA ILE A 64 -11.55 4.92 -4.28
C ILE A 64 -10.27 4.77 -3.46
N VAL A 65 -10.42 4.88 -2.14
CA VAL A 65 -9.43 4.43 -1.16
C VAL A 65 -10.04 3.28 -0.38
N MET A 66 -9.52 2.07 -0.55
CA MET A 66 -10.08 0.83 -0.02
C MET A 66 -9.19 0.29 1.11
N HIS A 67 -9.76 0.11 2.30
CA HIS A 67 -9.13 -0.60 3.40
C HIS A 67 -9.55 -2.07 3.36
N GLY A 68 -8.64 -2.95 3.00
CA GLY A 68 -8.89 -4.39 2.88
C GLY A 68 -7.77 -5.12 2.14
N GLU A 69 -7.92 -6.42 2.01
CA GLU A 69 -6.99 -7.22 1.21
C GLU A 69 -7.21 -7.03 -0.29
N CYS A 70 -6.14 -7.24 -1.04
CA CYS A 70 -6.14 -7.18 -2.50
C CYS A 70 -7.23 -8.09 -3.12
N LEU A 71 -7.32 -9.36 -2.67
CA LEU A 71 -8.31 -10.32 -3.18
C LEU A 71 -9.75 -9.82 -2.99
N SER A 72 -10.06 -9.34 -1.80
CA SER A 72 -11.41 -8.85 -1.44
C SER A 72 -11.75 -7.57 -2.20
N THR A 73 -10.77 -6.70 -2.36
CA THR A 73 -10.91 -5.49 -3.18
C THR A 73 -11.16 -5.83 -4.65
N CYS A 74 -10.39 -6.76 -5.22
CA CYS A 74 -10.62 -7.23 -6.59
C CYS A 74 -12.01 -7.89 -6.74
N ALA A 75 -12.47 -8.67 -5.75
CA ALA A 75 -13.81 -9.24 -5.76
C ALA A 75 -14.90 -8.16 -5.83
N TYR A 76 -14.77 -7.11 -5.02
CA TYR A 76 -15.67 -5.95 -5.04
C TYR A 76 -15.65 -5.22 -6.38
N LEU A 77 -14.47 -4.89 -6.90
CA LEU A 77 -14.34 -4.18 -8.18
C LEU A 77 -14.97 -5.00 -9.32
N LYS A 78 -14.74 -6.31 -9.34
CA LYS A 78 -15.32 -7.21 -10.34
C LYS A 78 -16.83 -7.34 -10.20
N ASP A 79 -17.36 -7.44 -8.98
CA ASP A 79 -18.83 -7.46 -8.72
C ASP A 79 -19.49 -6.17 -9.19
N LYS A 80 -18.82 -5.04 -9.08
CA LYS A 80 -19.27 -3.73 -9.56
C LYS A 80 -19.01 -3.45 -11.03
N GLY A 81 -18.33 -4.34 -11.74
CA GLY A 81 -17.97 -4.16 -13.16
C GLY A 81 -16.96 -3.02 -13.38
N ILE A 82 -16.12 -2.73 -12.38
CA ILE A 82 -15.07 -1.71 -12.47
C ILE A 82 -13.81 -2.35 -13.04
N GLU A 83 -13.34 -1.84 -14.17
CA GLU A 83 -12.13 -2.29 -14.84
C GLU A 83 -10.99 -1.29 -14.66
N ILE A 84 -9.77 -1.82 -14.47
CA ILE A 84 -8.55 -1.05 -14.22
C ILE A 84 -7.71 -0.98 -15.50
N ASP A 85 -7.26 0.23 -15.87
CA ASP A 85 -6.46 0.45 -17.07
C ASP A 85 -4.96 0.36 -16.84
N LEU A 86 -4.50 0.65 -15.62
CA LEU A 86 -3.10 0.53 -15.24
C LEU A 86 -2.99 0.06 -13.79
N VAL A 87 -2.18 -0.96 -13.57
CA VAL A 87 -1.83 -1.45 -12.24
C VAL A 87 -0.34 -1.21 -11.97
N TYR A 88 -0.03 -0.61 -10.85
CA TYR A 88 1.29 -0.64 -10.25
C TYR A 88 1.18 -1.26 -8.87
N ILE A 89 2.07 -2.17 -8.52
CA ILE A 89 2.15 -2.76 -7.19
C ILE A 89 3.59 -2.85 -6.70
N ASP A 90 3.75 -2.59 -5.40
CA ASP A 90 4.98 -2.71 -4.63
C ASP A 90 4.72 -3.61 -3.40
N PRO A 91 4.49 -4.93 -3.62
CA PRO A 91 4.13 -5.84 -2.55
C PRO A 91 5.31 -6.10 -1.61
N PRO A 92 5.12 -6.68 -0.41
CA PRO A 92 6.21 -7.15 0.44
C PRO A 92 7.21 -8.03 -0.32
N PHE A 93 8.53 -7.92 0.00
CA PHE A 93 9.59 -8.58 -0.80
C PHE A 93 10.05 -9.93 -0.23
N ALA A 94 9.40 -10.45 0.79
CA ALA A 94 9.84 -11.64 1.53
C ALA A 94 11.29 -11.53 2.03
N SER A 95 11.70 -10.31 2.40
CA SER A 95 13.08 -9.99 2.80
C SER A 95 13.43 -10.43 4.22
N GLY A 96 12.42 -10.83 5.01
CA GLY A 96 12.55 -11.12 6.42
C GLY A 96 12.71 -9.89 7.32
N ALA A 97 12.57 -8.69 6.76
CA ALA A 97 12.66 -7.44 7.49
C ALA A 97 11.32 -7.06 8.13
N ASP A 98 11.38 -6.51 9.34
CA ASP A 98 10.22 -5.90 9.98
C ASP A 98 10.13 -4.43 9.57
N TYR A 99 8.97 -4.02 9.09
CA TYR A 99 8.70 -2.62 8.78
C TYR A 99 7.99 -1.97 9.97
N ALA A 100 8.49 -0.82 10.42
CA ALA A 100 7.98 -0.11 11.57
C ALA A 100 7.65 1.35 11.25
N LYS A 101 6.55 1.84 11.81
CA LYS A 101 6.21 3.28 11.82
C LYS A 101 6.87 3.91 13.05
N LYS A 102 7.55 5.03 12.86
CA LYS A 102 8.00 5.87 13.98
C LYS A 102 6.85 6.68 14.52
N ILE A 103 6.58 6.54 15.79
CA ILE A 103 5.56 7.30 16.51
C ILE A 103 6.27 8.37 17.34
N TYR A 104 5.88 9.62 17.13
CA TYR A 104 6.45 10.77 17.81
C TYR A 104 5.52 11.25 18.92
N VAL A 105 6.04 11.34 20.13
CA VAL A 105 5.34 11.96 21.26
C VAL A 105 5.80 13.40 21.36
N ARG A 106 4.88 14.31 21.14
CA ARG A 106 5.10 15.75 21.20
C ARG A 106 5.05 16.26 22.64
N ARG A 107 5.38 17.52 22.82
CA ARG A 107 5.05 18.23 24.06
C ARG A 107 3.55 18.56 24.09
N ASN A 108 2.99 18.68 25.30
CA ASN A 108 1.61 19.15 25.47
C ASN A 108 1.43 20.51 24.77
N PRO A 109 0.43 20.68 23.88
CA PRO A 109 0.24 21.90 23.09
C PRO A 109 0.06 23.16 23.95
N LEU A 110 -0.56 23.04 25.11
CA LEU A 110 -0.77 24.15 26.03
C LEU A 110 0.55 24.67 26.64
N VAL A 111 1.52 23.78 26.89
CA VAL A 111 2.84 24.13 27.40
C VAL A 111 3.76 24.61 26.26
N GLN A 112 3.67 24.01 25.09
CA GLN A 112 4.51 24.34 23.94
C GLN A 112 4.34 25.78 23.48
N LYS A 113 3.10 26.29 23.47
CA LYS A 113 2.82 27.69 23.13
C LYS A 113 3.46 28.64 24.10
N ALA A 114 3.35 28.39 25.42
CA ALA A 114 3.94 29.23 26.46
C ALA A 114 5.48 29.25 26.45
N ILE A 115 6.11 28.12 26.11
CA ILE A 115 7.57 28.00 25.99
C ILE A 115 8.07 28.73 24.72
N ASN A 116 7.39 28.58 23.59
CA ASN A 116 7.79 29.23 22.33
C ASN A 116 7.65 30.78 22.42
N GLU A 117 6.71 31.28 23.18
CA GLU A 117 6.60 32.70 23.49
C GLU A 117 7.76 33.20 24.36
N ALA A 118 8.37 32.31 25.15
CA ALA A 118 9.50 32.64 26.06
C ALA A 118 10.89 32.39 25.42
N GLU A 119 11.00 31.44 24.51
CA GLU A 119 12.27 31.00 23.89
C GLU A 119 12.18 31.05 22.36
N GLN A 120 12.82 32.03 21.72
CA GLN A 120 12.84 32.19 20.25
C GLN A 120 13.62 31.10 19.49
N GLN A 121 14.22 30.14 20.18
CA GLN A 121 14.91 28.99 19.55
C GLN A 121 14.75 27.74 20.43
N LEU A 122 13.84 26.86 20.02
CA LEU A 122 13.76 25.52 20.59
C LEU A 122 14.53 24.54 19.70
N ASP A 123 15.50 23.86 20.32
CA ASP A 123 16.19 22.74 19.72
C ASP A 123 15.23 21.53 19.65
N ASN A 124 15.04 20.96 18.43
CA ASN A 124 14.20 19.77 18.19
C ASN A 124 14.78 18.49 18.83
N SER A 125 15.85 18.58 19.60
CA SER A 125 16.56 17.44 20.22
C SER A 125 15.77 16.72 21.33
N ASP A 126 14.66 17.26 21.78
CA ASP A 126 13.85 16.72 22.89
C ASP A 126 12.60 15.94 22.45
N MET A 127 12.41 15.68 21.14
CA MET A 127 11.34 14.81 20.68
C MET A 127 11.64 13.36 21.08
N GLN A 128 10.66 12.71 21.68
CA GLN A 128 10.71 11.30 22.02
C GLN A 128 9.97 10.50 20.97
N GLU A 129 10.58 9.43 20.49
CA GLU A 129 10.00 8.55 19.46
C GLU A 129 10.04 7.10 19.94
N PHE A 130 9.06 6.31 19.51
CA PHE A 130 9.08 4.86 19.60
C PHE A 130 8.59 4.27 18.28
N GLU A 131 8.91 3.01 18.03
CA GLU A 131 8.56 2.34 16.79
C GLU A 131 7.38 1.39 17.01
N GLU A 132 6.42 1.43 16.11
CA GLU A 132 5.34 0.44 16.03
C GLU A 132 5.56 -0.42 14.77
N LYS A 133 5.62 -1.74 14.98
CA LYS A 133 5.75 -2.68 13.89
C LYS A 133 4.49 -2.67 13.04
N MET A 134 4.61 -2.35 11.75
CA MET A 134 3.50 -2.27 10.81
C MET A 134 3.14 -3.64 10.23
N TYR A 135 4.14 -4.35 9.72
CA TYR A 135 4.02 -5.73 9.24
C TYR A 135 5.39 -6.41 9.27
N GLY A 136 5.38 -7.74 9.38
CA GLY A 136 6.59 -8.55 9.26
C GLY A 136 6.62 -9.24 7.91
N ASP A 137 7.73 -9.12 7.21
CA ASP A 137 7.99 -9.76 5.92
C ASP A 137 8.63 -11.14 6.14
N ILE A 138 8.02 -11.96 7.03
CA ILE A 138 8.56 -13.25 7.50
C ILE A 138 7.86 -14.41 6.78
N TRP A 139 7.80 -14.34 5.47
CA TRP A 139 7.18 -15.40 4.69
C TRP A 139 8.25 -16.40 4.24
N ASP A 140 7.99 -17.71 4.37
CA ASP A 140 8.74 -18.64 3.55
C ASP A 140 8.38 -18.40 2.07
N LYS A 141 9.30 -18.72 1.18
CA LYS A 141 9.14 -18.43 -0.25
C LYS A 141 7.93 -19.13 -0.87
N GLU A 142 7.58 -20.30 -0.36
CA GLU A 142 6.47 -21.06 -0.90
C GLU A 142 5.14 -20.40 -0.58
N HIS A 143 4.89 -20.04 0.68
CA HIS A 143 3.68 -19.28 1.06
C HIS A 143 3.56 -17.97 0.32
N TYR A 144 4.68 -17.23 0.22
CA TYR A 144 4.70 -15.97 -0.54
C TYR A 144 4.28 -16.17 -2.00
N LEU A 145 4.82 -17.18 -2.67
CA LEU A 145 4.54 -17.41 -4.09
C LEU A 145 3.09 -17.83 -4.33
N ASN A 146 2.48 -18.62 -3.44
CA ASN A 146 1.06 -18.94 -3.54
C ASN A 146 0.18 -17.70 -3.32
N TRP A 147 0.46 -16.94 -2.29
CA TRP A 147 -0.23 -15.70 -2.01
C TRP A 147 -0.11 -14.71 -3.18
N MET A 148 1.10 -14.53 -3.73
CA MET A 148 1.33 -13.66 -4.88
C MET A 148 0.60 -14.17 -6.13
N TYR A 149 0.57 -15.48 -6.35
CA TYR A 149 -0.15 -16.07 -7.48
C TYR A 149 -1.65 -15.74 -7.42
N GLU A 150 -2.30 -15.94 -6.27
CA GLU A 150 -3.71 -15.59 -6.07
C GLU A 150 -3.97 -14.10 -6.29
N ASN A 151 -3.12 -13.23 -5.74
CA ASN A 151 -3.26 -11.78 -5.92
C ASN A 151 -3.10 -11.36 -7.39
N LEU A 152 -2.11 -11.88 -8.11
CA LEU A 152 -1.91 -11.58 -9.52
C LEU A 152 -3.07 -12.10 -10.39
N MET A 153 -3.65 -13.26 -10.06
CA MET A 153 -4.85 -13.78 -10.72
C MET A 153 -6.06 -12.86 -10.49
N ALA A 154 -6.26 -12.40 -9.27
CA ALA A 154 -7.32 -11.47 -8.91
C ALA A 154 -7.16 -10.14 -9.65
N ILE A 155 -5.98 -9.56 -9.62
CA ILE A 155 -5.64 -8.31 -10.32
C ILE A 155 -5.90 -8.45 -11.81
N LYS A 156 -5.38 -9.50 -12.46
CA LYS A 156 -5.63 -9.74 -13.89
C LYS A 156 -7.12 -9.78 -14.21
N SER A 157 -7.94 -10.34 -13.32
CA SER A 157 -9.38 -10.50 -13.52
C SER A 157 -10.16 -9.18 -13.54
N VAL A 158 -9.59 -8.10 -12.99
CA VAL A 158 -10.19 -6.75 -12.95
C VAL A 158 -9.50 -5.76 -13.90
N MET A 159 -8.46 -6.16 -14.60
CA MET A 159 -7.80 -5.33 -15.60
C MET A 159 -8.63 -5.25 -16.88
N SER A 160 -8.69 -4.08 -17.51
CA SER A 160 -9.25 -3.89 -18.86
C SER A 160 -8.39 -4.59 -19.92
N ASP A 161 -8.91 -4.83 -21.11
CA ASP A 161 -8.15 -5.52 -22.18
C ASP A 161 -6.95 -4.71 -22.69
N THR A 162 -6.96 -3.40 -22.49
CA THR A 162 -5.85 -2.50 -22.85
C THR A 162 -4.89 -2.22 -21.70
N ALA A 163 -5.10 -2.87 -20.56
CA ALA A 163 -4.37 -2.58 -19.33
C ALA A 163 -2.94 -3.10 -19.33
N SER A 164 -2.15 -2.41 -18.53
CA SER A 164 -0.76 -2.75 -18.18
C SER A 164 -0.60 -3.00 -16.70
N ILE A 165 0.39 -3.81 -16.32
CA ILE A 165 0.79 -4.03 -14.94
C ILE A 165 2.30 -3.87 -14.77
N TYR A 166 2.69 -3.17 -13.71
CA TYR A 166 4.07 -3.01 -13.24
C TYR A 166 4.19 -3.61 -11.84
N VAL A 167 5.03 -4.61 -11.70
CA VAL A 167 5.29 -5.28 -10.40
C VAL A 167 6.70 -4.96 -9.97
N HIS A 168 6.80 -4.18 -8.90
CA HIS A 168 8.05 -3.70 -8.33
C HIS A 168 8.53 -4.67 -7.25
N LEU A 169 9.73 -5.19 -7.39
CA LEU A 169 10.31 -6.20 -6.51
C LEU A 169 11.81 -6.01 -6.39
N ASP A 170 12.40 -6.62 -5.37
CA ASP A 170 13.83 -6.72 -5.25
C ASP A 170 14.36 -8.12 -5.65
N TYR A 171 15.66 -8.32 -5.49
CA TYR A 171 16.36 -9.56 -5.87
C TYR A 171 15.96 -10.79 -5.03
N HIS A 172 15.34 -10.62 -3.83
CA HIS A 172 15.00 -11.75 -2.95
C HIS A 172 13.92 -12.64 -3.59
N ILE A 173 12.95 -12.05 -4.25
CA ILE A 173 11.78 -12.76 -4.77
C ILE A 173 11.47 -12.49 -6.24
N GLY A 174 12.00 -11.40 -6.82
CA GLY A 174 11.62 -10.92 -8.15
C GLY A 174 11.68 -11.99 -9.23
N HIS A 175 12.75 -12.75 -9.32
CA HIS A 175 12.91 -13.78 -10.35
C HIS A 175 11.88 -14.90 -10.25
N TYR A 176 11.42 -15.26 -9.05
CA TYR A 176 10.37 -16.25 -8.85
C TYR A 176 9.01 -15.71 -9.28
N VAL A 177 8.73 -14.45 -8.94
CA VAL A 177 7.48 -13.79 -9.36
C VAL A 177 7.43 -13.59 -10.87
N LYS A 178 8.58 -13.37 -11.54
CA LYS A 178 8.65 -13.32 -13.01
C LYS A 178 8.09 -14.59 -13.63
N ILE A 179 8.41 -15.76 -13.09
CA ILE A 179 7.88 -17.04 -13.60
C ILE A 179 6.37 -17.12 -13.39
N LEU A 180 5.85 -16.67 -12.24
CA LEU A 180 4.40 -16.61 -11.99
C LEU A 180 3.70 -15.68 -12.97
N MET A 181 4.30 -14.54 -13.29
CA MET A 181 3.74 -13.59 -14.24
C MET A 181 3.71 -14.15 -15.66
N ASP A 182 4.73 -14.92 -16.07
CA ASP A 182 4.71 -15.62 -17.35
C ASP A 182 3.55 -16.62 -17.46
N GLU A 183 3.30 -17.38 -16.37
CA GLU A 183 2.17 -18.33 -16.35
C GLU A 183 0.81 -17.62 -16.36
N ILE A 184 0.69 -16.49 -15.64
CA ILE A 184 -0.58 -15.78 -15.49
C ILE A 184 -0.88 -14.90 -16.72
N PHE A 185 0.07 -14.06 -17.13
CA PHE A 185 -0.13 -13.05 -18.17
C PHE A 185 0.23 -13.55 -19.57
N GLY A 186 1.07 -14.57 -19.67
CA GLY A 186 1.67 -15.05 -20.90
C GLY A 186 3.04 -14.43 -21.13
N GLU A 187 4.02 -15.27 -21.50
CA GLU A 187 5.39 -14.84 -21.78
C GLU A 187 5.44 -13.84 -22.95
N GLU A 188 4.53 -13.96 -23.91
CA GLU A 188 4.37 -13.07 -25.07
C GLU A 188 3.91 -11.66 -24.69
N ASN A 189 3.34 -11.49 -23.51
CA ASN A 189 2.88 -10.22 -22.97
C ASN A 189 3.90 -9.54 -22.05
N PHE A 190 5.06 -10.16 -21.82
CA PHE A 190 6.20 -9.54 -21.18
C PHE A 190 6.75 -8.41 -22.07
N ARG A 191 6.91 -7.22 -21.50
CA ARG A 191 7.40 -6.07 -22.25
C ARG A 191 8.82 -5.72 -21.87
N ASN A 192 9.07 -5.50 -20.56
CA ASN A 192 10.40 -5.13 -20.07
C ASN A 192 10.64 -5.61 -18.64
N GLU A 193 11.87 -5.94 -18.35
CA GLU A 193 12.46 -5.83 -17.02
C GLU A 193 13.09 -4.44 -16.89
N ILE A 194 12.53 -3.61 -16.03
CA ILE A 194 13.03 -2.27 -15.75
C ILE A 194 13.91 -2.35 -14.51
N VAL A 195 15.13 -1.85 -14.62
CA VAL A 195 16.08 -1.76 -13.50
C VAL A 195 16.12 -0.33 -13.01
N TRP A 196 15.65 -0.12 -11.79
CA TRP A 196 15.66 1.18 -11.14
C TRP A 196 16.73 1.27 -10.06
N LYS A 197 17.63 2.25 -10.18
CA LYS A 197 18.67 2.52 -9.19
C LYS A 197 18.07 3.23 -7.98
N ARG A 198 17.84 2.48 -6.88
CA ARG A 198 17.17 2.99 -5.67
C ARG A 198 18.10 3.64 -4.65
N SER A 199 19.40 3.41 -4.71
CA SER A 199 20.36 3.96 -3.74
C SER A 199 21.71 4.22 -4.36
N THR A 200 22.55 4.98 -3.66
CA THR A 200 23.95 5.17 -4.00
C THR A 200 24.78 3.92 -3.61
N ALA A 201 26.05 3.91 -3.99
CA ALA A 201 26.95 2.81 -3.64
C ALA A 201 27.12 2.66 -2.12
N HIS A 202 27.15 1.42 -1.64
CA HIS A 202 27.47 1.08 -0.25
C HIS A 202 28.96 0.69 -0.17
N SER A 203 29.67 1.27 0.79
CA SER A 203 31.12 1.05 0.98
C SER A 203 31.47 -0.14 1.86
N ASP A 204 30.48 -0.73 2.53
CA ASP A 204 30.59 -1.79 3.53
C ASP A 204 30.11 -3.17 3.04
N SER A 205 29.81 -3.31 1.74
CA SER A 205 29.37 -4.57 1.15
C SER A 205 30.54 -5.53 0.96
N GLU A 206 30.40 -6.77 1.41
CA GLU A 206 31.39 -7.85 1.21
C GLU A 206 31.50 -8.25 -0.28
N TYR A 207 30.37 -8.20 -1.00
CA TYR A 207 30.27 -8.44 -2.44
C TYR A 207 29.78 -7.18 -3.16
N TYR A 208 29.29 -7.30 -4.39
CA TYR A 208 28.65 -6.17 -5.08
C TYR A 208 27.40 -5.71 -4.34
N GLY A 209 27.29 -4.42 -4.04
CA GLY A 209 26.15 -3.84 -3.34
C GLY A 209 24.86 -3.88 -4.18
N ASN A 210 23.77 -4.31 -3.56
CA ASN A 210 22.44 -4.33 -4.16
C ASN A 210 21.80 -2.93 -4.06
N ASN A 211 21.98 -2.11 -5.08
CA ASN A 211 21.54 -0.72 -5.11
C ASN A 211 20.41 -0.44 -6.10
N PHE A 212 19.75 -1.48 -6.61
CA PHE A 212 18.65 -1.38 -7.56
C PHE A 212 17.50 -2.32 -7.19
N ASP A 213 16.31 -2.00 -7.69
CA ASP A 213 15.15 -2.84 -7.70
C ASP A 213 14.76 -3.17 -9.13
N MET A 214 13.94 -4.22 -9.33
CA MET A 214 13.41 -4.65 -10.61
C MET A 214 11.92 -4.32 -10.68
N ILE A 215 11.47 -3.87 -11.85
CA ILE A 215 10.05 -3.64 -12.11
C ILE A 215 9.70 -4.43 -13.37
N PHE A 216 8.86 -5.45 -13.22
CA PHE A 216 8.40 -6.26 -14.35
C PHE A 216 7.20 -5.59 -14.99
N PHE A 217 7.32 -5.29 -16.26
CA PHE A 217 6.27 -4.68 -17.06
C PHE A 217 5.62 -5.71 -17.97
N TYR A 218 4.33 -5.93 -17.76
CA TYR A 218 3.47 -6.77 -18.58
C TYR A 218 2.26 -6.01 -19.07
N THR A 219 1.69 -6.48 -20.16
CA THR A 219 0.38 -6.03 -20.65
C THR A 219 -0.63 -7.17 -20.56
N LYS A 220 -1.92 -6.86 -20.41
CA LYS A 220 -2.96 -7.90 -20.45
C LYS A 220 -3.13 -8.48 -21.85
N SER A 221 -2.94 -7.66 -22.89
CA SER A 221 -3.03 -8.05 -24.29
C SER A 221 -2.06 -7.27 -25.18
N SER A 222 -2.07 -7.56 -26.48
CA SER A 222 -1.30 -6.80 -27.47
C SER A 222 -1.85 -5.40 -27.76
N SER A 223 -3.07 -5.08 -27.30
CA SER A 223 -3.76 -3.80 -27.52
C SER A 223 -3.52 -2.78 -26.40
N ALA A 224 -2.53 -3.01 -25.55
CA ALA A 224 -2.26 -2.17 -24.40
C ALA A 224 -1.84 -0.74 -24.77
N VAL A 225 -2.21 0.21 -23.93
CA VAL A 225 -1.80 1.61 -24.06
C VAL A 225 -0.33 1.75 -23.71
N PHE A 226 0.45 2.34 -24.62
CA PHE A 226 1.83 2.71 -24.37
C PHE A 226 2.19 4.02 -25.07
N ASN A 227 2.54 5.04 -24.29
CA ASN A 227 2.99 6.35 -24.76
C ASN A 227 4.51 6.46 -24.59
N THR A 228 5.20 6.99 -25.59
CA THR A 228 6.64 7.23 -25.44
C THR A 228 6.87 8.34 -24.41
N VAL A 229 7.56 7.99 -23.33
CA VAL A 229 8.01 8.95 -22.32
C VAL A 229 9.44 9.35 -22.63
N TYR A 230 9.71 10.64 -22.58
CA TYR A 230 11.02 11.22 -22.83
C TYR A 230 11.69 11.61 -21.53
N GLN A 231 13.01 11.50 -21.50
CA GLN A 231 13.90 11.99 -20.46
C GLN A 231 14.91 12.96 -21.01
N ASP A 232 15.56 13.71 -20.13
CA ASP A 232 16.61 14.63 -20.54
C ASP A 232 17.74 13.89 -21.23
N TYR A 233 18.38 14.56 -22.19
CA TYR A 233 19.58 14.05 -22.82
C TYR A 233 20.76 14.13 -21.85
N GLU A 234 21.67 13.17 -21.97
CA GLU A 234 22.94 13.21 -21.26
C GLU A 234 23.81 14.39 -21.75
N ASP A 235 24.61 14.96 -20.86
CA ASP A 235 25.48 16.11 -21.18
C ASP A 235 26.39 15.85 -22.37
N ASP A 236 26.94 14.64 -22.51
CA ASP A 236 27.76 14.21 -23.63
C ASP A 236 26.99 14.26 -24.97
N TYR A 237 25.70 13.93 -24.96
CA TYR A 237 24.85 14.07 -26.14
C TYR A 237 24.57 15.53 -26.47
N LEU A 238 24.27 16.34 -25.45
CA LEU A 238 24.03 17.79 -25.62
C LEU A 238 25.28 18.54 -26.09
N ALA A 239 26.47 18.09 -25.72
CA ALA A 239 27.74 18.66 -26.18
C ALA A 239 27.94 18.57 -27.71
N ARG A 240 27.21 17.66 -28.40
CA ARG A 240 27.22 17.56 -29.87
C ARG A 240 26.61 18.78 -30.55
N PHE A 241 25.69 19.48 -29.88
CA PHE A 241 25.04 20.68 -30.37
C PHE A 241 25.95 21.91 -30.21
N SER A 242 27.13 21.85 -30.82
CA SER A 242 28.19 22.85 -30.69
C SER A 242 28.10 23.95 -31.72
N GLN A 243 27.24 23.82 -32.73
CA GLN A 243 27.02 24.81 -33.78
C GLN A 243 25.87 25.74 -33.40
N SER A 244 25.91 27.00 -33.85
CA SER A 244 24.85 27.96 -33.60
C SER A 244 24.53 28.75 -34.87
N ASP A 245 23.24 29.03 -35.05
CA ASP A 245 22.79 29.99 -36.07
C ASP A 245 22.91 31.43 -35.53
N PRO A 246 22.78 32.43 -36.38
CA PRO A 246 22.90 33.85 -35.99
C PRO A 246 21.88 34.27 -34.92
N ASP A 247 20.76 33.60 -34.78
CA ASP A 247 19.72 33.78 -33.76
C ASP A 247 20.07 33.14 -32.42
N GLY A 248 21.19 32.42 -32.35
CA GLY A 248 21.67 31.73 -31.14
C GLY A 248 21.15 30.31 -30.97
N ARG A 249 20.30 29.79 -31.86
CA ARG A 249 19.81 28.40 -31.79
C ARG A 249 20.93 27.40 -32.01
N LYS A 250 21.12 26.50 -31.06
CA LYS A 250 22.12 25.44 -31.16
C LYS A 250 21.62 24.28 -31.99
N TRP A 251 22.52 23.69 -32.81
CA TRP A 251 22.19 22.55 -33.66
C TRP A 251 23.35 21.57 -33.84
N ASP A 252 23.04 20.33 -34.18
CA ASP A 252 23.98 19.30 -34.65
C ASP A 252 23.69 18.91 -36.09
N SER A 253 24.68 18.38 -36.78
CA SER A 253 24.58 18.02 -38.20
C SER A 253 24.02 16.64 -38.44
N GLY A 254 22.81 16.53 -38.97
CA GLY A 254 22.15 15.31 -39.35
C GLY A 254 22.57 14.76 -40.73
N ASN A 255 22.67 13.45 -40.88
CA ASN A 255 23.00 12.80 -42.15
C ASN A 255 21.76 12.69 -43.04
N LEU A 256 21.85 13.23 -44.25
CA LEU A 256 20.80 13.20 -45.29
C LEU A 256 21.01 12.10 -46.36
N THR A 257 22.16 11.40 -46.35
CA THR A 257 22.44 10.37 -47.37
C THR A 257 21.92 9.00 -46.96
N ALA A 258 21.40 8.24 -47.92
CA ALA A 258 20.86 6.88 -47.74
C ALA A 258 21.87 5.77 -47.98
N LYS A 259 23.16 6.08 -48.20
CA LYS A 259 24.20 5.07 -48.46
C LYS A 259 24.29 4.07 -47.31
N GLY A 260 24.12 2.79 -47.58
CA GLY A 260 24.20 1.70 -46.59
C GLY A 260 22.90 1.39 -45.86
N LEU A 261 21.78 2.01 -46.18
CA LEU A 261 20.45 1.68 -45.66
C LEU A 261 19.76 0.61 -46.49
N GLN A 262 19.15 -0.39 -45.86
CA GLN A 262 18.22 -1.28 -46.52
C GLN A 262 16.91 -0.53 -46.81
N GLY A 263 16.44 -0.47 -48.04
CA GLY A 263 15.17 0.15 -48.42
C GLY A 263 15.23 1.24 -49.49
N GLY A 264 16.41 1.48 -50.04
CA GLY A 264 16.57 2.43 -51.16
C GLY A 264 16.67 3.89 -50.72
N GLY A 265 16.71 4.79 -51.67
CA GLY A 265 16.77 6.25 -51.47
C GLY A 265 16.45 6.97 -52.76
N TYR A 266 16.51 8.28 -52.77
CA TYR A 266 16.23 9.15 -53.92
C TYR A 266 17.55 9.63 -54.51
N GLU A 267 17.88 9.20 -55.75
CA GLU A 267 19.09 9.60 -56.42
C GLU A 267 18.83 10.88 -57.23
N TYR A 268 19.40 12.01 -56.79
CA TYR A 268 19.36 13.27 -57.52
C TYR A 268 20.55 14.16 -57.15
N GLU A 269 20.75 15.20 -57.97
CA GLU A 269 21.70 16.23 -57.68
C GLU A 269 21.01 17.49 -57.08
N TYR A 270 21.54 18.02 -55.96
CA TYR A 270 21.05 19.21 -55.32
C TYR A 270 22.21 20.17 -55.04
N LYS A 271 22.12 21.39 -55.62
CA LYS A 271 23.14 22.44 -55.46
C LYS A 271 24.59 21.92 -55.66
N GLY A 272 24.80 21.15 -56.72
CA GLY A 272 26.11 20.60 -57.09
C GLY A 272 26.54 19.33 -56.33
N CYS A 273 25.73 18.81 -55.43
CA CYS A 273 26.01 17.61 -54.68
C CYS A 273 25.08 16.45 -55.16
N ARG A 274 25.64 15.49 -55.91
CA ARG A 274 24.93 14.28 -56.32
C ARG A 274 25.07 13.17 -55.30
N SER A 275 23.96 12.65 -54.77
CA SER A 275 23.97 11.59 -53.82
C SER A 275 22.69 10.79 -53.85
N LEU A 276 22.69 9.65 -53.14
CA LEU A 276 21.49 8.92 -52.75
C LEU A 276 20.95 9.50 -51.45
N TRP A 277 19.83 10.19 -51.53
CA TRP A 277 19.25 10.95 -50.39
C TRP A 277 18.16 10.14 -49.69
N ARG A 278 17.94 10.45 -48.40
CA ARG A 278 16.89 9.82 -47.60
C ARG A 278 15.48 10.39 -47.87
N MET A 279 15.37 11.46 -48.64
CA MET A 279 14.14 12.17 -48.89
C MET A 279 14.00 12.59 -50.34
N PRO A 280 12.78 12.80 -50.85
CA PRO A 280 12.56 13.33 -52.21
C PRO A 280 13.04 14.77 -52.35
N LEU A 281 13.22 15.22 -53.56
CA LEU A 281 13.75 16.57 -53.91
C LEU A 281 12.90 17.67 -53.30
N GLU A 282 11.59 17.57 -53.34
CA GLU A 282 10.65 18.56 -52.77
C GLU A 282 10.88 18.80 -51.26
N THR A 283 11.15 17.71 -50.50
CA THR A 283 11.47 17.84 -49.09
C THR A 283 12.82 18.53 -48.85
N MET A 284 13.81 18.26 -49.73
CA MET A 284 15.12 18.91 -49.67
C MET A 284 15.00 20.40 -49.94
N GLU A 285 14.21 20.82 -50.92
CA GLU A 285 13.94 22.23 -51.27
C GLU A 285 13.23 22.96 -50.12
N LYS A 286 12.27 22.27 -49.47
CA LYS A 286 11.60 22.82 -48.28
C LYS A 286 12.57 23.08 -47.12
N LEU A 287 13.43 22.10 -46.80
CA LEU A 287 14.44 22.27 -45.74
C LEU A 287 15.44 23.39 -46.07
N ASP A 288 15.78 23.59 -47.33
CA ASP A 288 16.64 24.67 -47.76
C ASP A 288 15.96 26.03 -47.61
N ALA A 289 14.70 26.15 -48.02
CA ALA A 289 13.90 27.36 -47.87
C ALA A 289 13.72 27.73 -46.38
N GLU A 290 13.62 26.75 -45.48
CA GLU A 290 13.55 26.93 -44.04
C GLU A 290 14.92 27.21 -43.38
N GLY A 291 16.04 27.25 -44.17
CA GLY A 291 17.40 27.44 -43.65
C GLY A 291 17.93 26.25 -42.82
N ARG A 292 17.34 25.07 -42.99
CA ARG A 292 17.65 23.83 -42.23
C ARG A 292 18.72 22.98 -42.87
N LEU A 293 19.36 23.43 -43.96
CA LEU A 293 20.48 22.76 -44.57
C LEU A 293 21.81 23.39 -44.15
N HIS A 294 22.78 22.55 -43.89
CA HIS A 294 24.17 22.92 -43.67
C HIS A 294 25.04 22.38 -44.81
N PHE A 295 25.69 23.32 -45.54
CA PHE A 295 26.61 23.00 -46.61
C PHE A 295 28.03 22.88 -46.02
N THR A 296 28.58 21.68 -46.06
CA THR A 296 29.91 21.43 -45.48
C THR A 296 31.02 21.97 -46.41
N LYS A 297 32.17 22.30 -45.84
CA LYS A 297 33.37 22.79 -46.59
C LYS A 297 33.78 21.82 -47.70
N ASN A 298 33.48 20.52 -47.59
CA ASN A 298 33.80 19.50 -48.59
C ASN A 298 32.68 19.26 -49.61
N GLY A 299 31.72 20.15 -49.75
CA GLY A 299 30.63 20.09 -50.71
C GLY A 299 29.48 19.12 -50.37
N GLY A 300 29.47 18.55 -49.16
CA GLY A 300 28.37 17.70 -48.66
C GLY A 300 27.22 18.54 -48.08
N ILE A 301 26.00 17.96 -48.14
CA ILE A 301 24.80 18.58 -47.57
C ILE A 301 24.34 17.77 -46.34
N ARG A 302 24.06 18.45 -45.27
CA ARG A 302 23.55 17.89 -44.01
C ARG A 302 22.35 18.69 -43.53
N SER A 303 21.47 18.06 -42.74
CA SER A 303 20.40 18.80 -42.04
C SER A 303 20.93 19.44 -40.76
N LYS A 304 20.33 20.56 -40.38
CA LYS A 304 20.46 21.09 -39.01
C LYS A 304 19.36 20.44 -38.16
N VAL A 305 19.78 19.78 -37.08
CA VAL A 305 18.88 19.26 -36.03
C VAL A 305 19.02 20.22 -34.86
N TYR A 306 17.96 20.94 -34.54
CA TYR A 306 18.00 21.96 -33.49
C TYR A 306 17.78 21.33 -32.12
N MET A 307 18.56 21.75 -31.14
CA MET A 307 18.51 21.25 -29.76
C MET A 307 17.15 21.53 -29.08
N ASP A 308 16.58 22.71 -29.35
CA ASP A 308 15.30 23.16 -28.80
C ASP A 308 14.06 22.51 -29.43
N GLU A 309 14.24 21.74 -30.51
CA GLU A 309 13.18 20.93 -31.14
C GLU A 309 13.21 19.47 -30.72
N LEU A 310 14.17 19.08 -29.91
CA LEU A 310 14.31 17.69 -29.50
C LEU A 310 13.28 17.37 -28.42
N PRO A 311 12.49 16.30 -28.58
CA PRO A 311 11.48 15.90 -27.60
C PRO A 311 12.06 15.34 -26.30
N GLY A 312 13.37 15.13 -26.22
CA GLY A 312 14.06 14.35 -25.22
C GLY A 312 14.50 12.98 -25.73
N MET A 313 15.23 12.25 -24.92
CA MET A 313 15.62 10.87 -25.21
C MET A 313 14.50 9.93 -24.76
N PRO A 314 13.97 9.03 -25.60
CA PRO A 314 13.00 8.03 -25.14
C PRO A 314 13.56 7.22 -23.97
N ALA A 315 12.80 7.15 -22.88
CA ALA A 315 13.19 6.41 -21.70
C ALA A 315 13.44 4.93 -22.05
N GLN A 316 14.54 4.39 -21.56
CA GLN A 316 14.92 2.99 -21.72
C GLN A 316 14.58 2.18 -20.46
N ALA A 317 14.86 0.90 -20.45
CA ALA A 317 14.56 0.03 -19.30
C ALA A 317 15.54 0.21 -18.11
N LEU A 318 16.63 0.94 -18.26
CA LEU A 318 17.56 1.24 -17.17
C LEU A 318 17.31 2.66 -16.64
N TRP A 319 16.77 2.76 -15.43
CA TRP A 319 16.39 4.02 -14.79
C TRP A 319 17.38 4.41 -13.70
N VAL A 320 18.38 5.21 -14.07
CA VAL A 320 19.41 5.74 -13.16
C VAL A 320 19.20 7.21 -12.80
N ASN A 321 18.30 7.88 -13.52
CA ASN A 321 18.02 9.31 -13.41
C ASN A 321 16.84 9.65 -12.50
N ILE A 322 16.21 8.66 -11.86
CA ILE A 322 15.17 8.87 -10.85
C ILE A 322 15.80 8.60 -9.48
N ASN A 323 16.00 9.67 -8.72
CA ASN A 323 16.57 9.56 -7.39
C ASN A 323 15.53 9.04 -6.37
N PRO A 324 15.95 8.29 -5.34
CA PRO A 324 15.08 7.96 -4.22
C PRO A 324 14.68 9.21 -3.44
N VAL A 325 13.57 9.12 -2.68
CA VAL A 325 13.11 10.23 -1.83
C VAL A 325 14.13 10.52 -0.74
N ASN A 326 14.71 11.70 -0.77
CA ASN A 326 15.66 12.11 0.27
C ASN A 326 14.93 12.61 1.53
N SER A 327 15.68 12.76 2.65
CA SER A 327 15.10 13.15 3.94
C SER A 327 14.51 14.56 3.98
N GLN A 328 14.83 15.41 3.01
CA GLN A 328 14.39 16.81 2.91
C GLN A 328 13.46 17.07 1.72
N ALA A 329 13.01 16.00 1.02
CA ALA A 329 12.12 16.17 -0.12
C ALA A 329 10.72 16.62 0.33
N ASP A 330 10.14 17.60 -0.38
CA ASP A 330 8.79 18.12 -0.10
C ASP A 330 7.70 17.05 -0.23
N GLU A 331 7.91 16.06 -1.14
CA GLU A 331 7.01 14.93 -1.35
C GLU A 331 7.05 13.89 -0.21
N ARG A 332 8.02 14.02 0.71
CA ARG A 332 8.22 13.03 1.76
C ARG A 332 7.08 13.06 2.77
N VAL A 333 6.48 11.88 2.98
CA VAL A 333 5.64 11.59 4.15
C VAL A 333 6.42 10.65 5.09
N ASP A 334 6.04 10.59 6.36
CA ASP A 334 6.72 9.70 7.34
C ASP A 334 6.32 8.23 7.12
N TYR A 335 6.63 7.72 5.90
CA TYR A 335 6.43 6.33 5.48
C TYR A 335 7.75 5.76 4.94
N SER A 336 8.26 4.70 5.56
CA SER A 336 9.64 4.22 5.38
C SER A 336 9.95 3.71 3.97
N THR A 337 8.94 3.15 3.28
CA THR A 337 9.09 2.53 1.95
C THR A 337 8.54 3.38 0.81
N GLN A 338 8.33 4.68 1.05
CA GLN A 338 7.79 5.58 0.03
C GLN A 338 8.66 5.58 -1.23
N LYS A 339 8.01 5.36 -2.38
CA LYS A 339 8.63 5.53 -3.71
C LYS A 339 8.56 7.01 -4.16
N PRO A 340 9.50 7.48 -4.99
CA PRO A 340 9.47 8.86 -5.50
C PRO A 340 8.33 9.06 -6.51
N GLU A 341 7.71 10.25 -6.48
CA GLU A 341 6.65 10.63 -7.44
C GLU A 341 7.11 10.48 -8.89
N ALA A 342 8.35 10.87 -9.20
CA ALA A 342 8.92 10.79 -10.55
C ALA A 342 8.92 9.36 -11.13
N LEU A 343 9.01 8.32 -10.27
CA LEU A 343 8.91 6.93 -10.69
C LEU A 343 7.51 6.63 -11.22
N LEU A 344 6.49 7.02 -10.43
CA LEU A 344 5.09 6.79 -10.76
C LEU A 344 4.63 7.68 -11.91
N GLU A 345 5.12 8.93 -12.00
CA GLU A 345 4.86 9.83 -13.14
C GLU A 345 5.31 9.20 -14.46
N ARG A 346 6.50 8.58 -14.49
CA ARG A 346 7.00 7.87 -15.67
C ARG A 346 6.12 6.71 -16.06
N ILE A 347 5.76 5.85 -15.11
CA ILE A 347 4.90 4.67 -15.33
C ILE A 347 3.51 5.09 -15.81
N ILE A 348 2.87 6.02 -15.08
CA ILE A 348 1.49 6.44 -15.35
C ILE A 348 1.39 7.14 -16.72
N ASN A 349 2.36 7.99 -17.06
CA ASN A 349 2.38 8.64 -18.38
C ASN A 349 2.64 7.64 -19.52
N ALA A 350 3.47 6.62 -19.31
CA ALA A 350 3.75 5.60 -20.31
C ALA A 350 2.53 4.74 -20.61
N SER A 351 1.79 4.29 -19.58
CA SER A 351 0.81 3.22 -19.74
C SER A 351 -0.62 3.62 -19.41
N SER A 352 -0.93 4.92 -19.44
CA SER A 352 -2.30 5.41 -19.28
C SER A 352 -2.52 6.76 -19.96
N ASN A 353 -3.78 7.11 -20.18
CA ASN A 353 -4.22 8.41 -20.65
C ASN A 353 -5.09 9.11 -19.58
N LYS A 354 -5.34 10.42 -19.75
CA LYS A 354 -6.21 11.18 -18.85
C LYS A 354 -7.60 10.53 -18.76
N GLY A 355 -8.16 10.47 -17.55
CA GLY A 355 -9.45 9.87 -17.26
C GLY A 355 -9.43 8.35 -17.06
N MET A 356 -8.34 7.65 -17.42
CA MET A 356 -8.17 6.22 -17.17
C MET A 356 -7.99 5.94 -15.69
N LEU A 357 -8.31 4.70 -15.27
CA LEU A 357 -8.27 4.26 -13.89
C LEU A 357 -6.96 3.54 -13.58
N VAL A 358 -6.21 4.11 -12.64
CA VAL A 358 -4.92 3.58 -12.13
C VAL A 358 -5.15 2.94 -10.77
N ALA A 359 -4.68 1.72 -10.57
CA ALA A 359 -4.80 1.02 -9.30
C ALA A 359 -3.45 0.66 -8.68
N ASP A 360 -3.40 0.75 -7.36
CA ASP A 360 -2.33 0.22 -6.53
C ASP A 360 -2.95 -0.58 -5.38
N PHE A 361 -2.75 -1.91 -5.41
CA PHE A 361 -3.33 -2.84 -4.43
C PHE A 361 -2.45 -3.05 -3.20
N PHE A 362 -1.26 -2.46 -3.17
CA PHE A 362 -0.31 -2.41 -2.05
C PHE A 362 0.19 -0.98 -1.90
N GLY A 363 -0.76 -0.05 -1.83
CA GLY A 363 -0.54 1.36 -2.12
C GLY A 363 0.31 2.13 -1.12
N GLY A 364 0.58 1.56 0.07
CA GLY A 364 1.51 2.12 1.05
C GLY A 364 1.26 3.60 1.35
N SER A 365 2.22 4.45 1.01
CA SER A 365 2.15 5.90 1.25
C SER A 365 1.16 6.67 0.36
N GLY A 366 0.46 6.00 -0.57
CA GLY A 366 -0.51 6.62 -1.49
C GLY A 366 0.11 7.43 -2.63
N VAL A 367 1.39 7.24 -2.92
CA VAL A 367 2.09 7.99 -3.97
C VAL A 367 1.47 7.73 -5.35
N THR A 368 1.11 6.48 -5.66
CA THR A 368 0.49 6.11 -6.94
C THR A 368 -0.82 6.86 -7.17
N ALA A 369 -1.70 6.90 -6.17
CA ALA A 369 -2.98 7.60 -6.24
C ALA A 369 -2.80 9.13 -6.36
N ALA A 370 -1.87 9.71 -5.60
CA ALA A 370 -1.58 11.14 -5.64
C ALA A 370 -1.04 11.56 -7.01
N VAL A 371 -0.13 10.79 -7.60
CA VAL A 371 0.40 11.05 -8.94
C VAL A 371 -0.67 10.83 -10.01
N ALA A 372 -1.51 9.80 -9.91
CA ALA A 372 -2.64 9.58 -10.80
C ALA A 372 -3.57 10.80 -10.81
N HIS A 373 -3.96 11.28 -9.63
CA HIS A 373 -4.76 12.50 -9.48
C HIS A 373 -4.06 13.72 -10.12
N LYS A 374 -2.81 13.99 -9.78
CA LYS A 374 -1.99 15.09 -10.33
C LYS A 374 -1.96 15.10 -11.86
N LEU A 375 -1.94 13.92 -12.46
CA LEU A 375 -1.88 13.73 -13.91
C LEU A 375 -3.28 13.63 -14.57
N GLY A 376 -4.38 13.81 -13.82
CA GLY A 376 -5.74 13.78 -14.32
C GLY A 376 -6.25 12.36 -14.65
N ARG A 377 -5.77 11.36 -13.93
CA ARG A 377 -6.26 9.98 -13.93
C ARG A 377 -7.12 9.75 -12.71
N LYS A 378 -8.05 8.79 -12.80
CA LYS A 378 -8.76 8.25 -11.65
C LYS A 378 -7.88 7.24 -10.94
N PHE A 379 -8.21 6.94 -9.67
CA PHE A 379 -7.39 6.01 -8.90
C PHE A 379 -8.22 5.07 -8.02
N VAL A 380 -7.66 3.87 -7.82
CA VAL A 380 -8.00 2.94 -6.74
C VAL A 380 -6.74 2.73 -5.92
N HIS A 381 -6.76 3.17 -4.68
CA HIS A 381 -5.73 2.89 -3.70
C HIS A 381 -6.26 1.84 -2.73
N ASN A 382 -5.51 0.77 -2.52
CA ASN A 382 -5.86 -0.27 -1.57
C ASN A 382 -4.66 -0.63 -0.70
N ASP A 383 -4.92 -0.85 0.57
CA ASP A 383 -3.94 -1.40 1.50
C ASP A 383 -4.65 -2.09 2.67
N VAL A 384 -4.00 -3.10 3.22
CA VAL A 384 -4.46 -3.83 4.41
C VAL A 384 -4.13 -3.07 5.71
N ASN A 385 -3.15 -2.18 5.66
CA ASN A 385 -2.65 -1.47 6.84
C ASN A 385 -3.36 -0.13 7.03
N ILE A 386 -4.01 0.05 8.17
CA ILE A 386 -4.74 1.29 8.50
C ILE A 386 -3.83 2.53 8.47
N ASN A 387 -2.56 2.43 8.88
CA ASN A 387 -1.64 3.57 8.83
C ASN A 387 -1.32 3.96 7.37
N SER A 388 -1.27 3.00 6.45
CA SER A 388 -1.13 3.23 5.02
C SER A 388 -2.35 4.01 4.51
N ILE A 389 -3.55 3.52 4.78
CA ILE A 389 -4.81 4.17 4.40
C ILE A 389 -4.89 5.61 4.92
N GLN A 390 -4.55 5.85 6.18
CA GLN A 390 -4.54 7.18 6.78
C GLN A 390 -3.51 8.11 6.14
N THR A 391 -2.31 7.58 5.87
CA THR A 391 -1.25 8.34 5.19
C THR A 391 -1.65 8.72 3.77
N ALA A 392 -2.23 7.78 3.03
CA ALA A 392 -2.74 8.02 1.67
C ALA A 392 -3.88 9.03 1.68
N ARG A 393 -4.86 8.89 2.61
CA ARG A 393 -5.95 9.85 2.80
C ARG A 393 -5.42 11.26 3.00
N ASP A 394 -4.53 11.45 3.96
CA ASP A 394 -3.98 12.77 4.30
C ASP A 394 -3.18 13.37 3.13
N ARG A 395 -2.45 12.55 2.37
CA ARG A 395 -1.75 12.95 1.15
C ARG A 395 -2.73 13.42 0.07
N LEU A 396 -3.79 12.66 -0.16
CA LEU A 396 -4.81 12.94 -1.17
C LEU A 396 -5.62 14.20 -0.82
N VAL A 397 -5.99 14.39 0.45
CA VAL A 397 -6.63 15.63 0.93
C VAL A 397 -5.71 16.84 0.69
N SER A 398 -4.42 16.70 1.03
CA SER A 398 -3.44 17.77 0.78
C SER A 398 -3.22 18.07 -0.71
N ALA A 399 -3.43 17.08 -1.58
CA ALA A 399 -3.39 17.25 -3.04
C ALA A 399 -4.70 17.80 -3.62
N GLY A 400 -5.74 18.01 -2.80
CA GLY A 400 -7.06 18.46 -3.24
C GLY A 400 -7.86 17.42 -4.02
N ALA A 401 -7.58 16.13 -3.82
CA ALA A 401 -8.30 15.04 -4.46
C ALA A 401 -9.64 14.80 -3.78
N GLU A 402 -10.65 14.44 -4.55
CA GLU A 402 -11.96 13.98 -4.08
C GLU A 402 -12.08 12.46 -4.27
N PHE A 403 -12.53 11.74 -3.26
CA PHE A 403 -12.58 10.27 -3.28
C PHE A 403 -13.53 9.71 -2.23
N THR A 404 -13.91 8.44 -2.41
CA THR A 404 -14.66 7.67 -1.41
C THR A 404 -13.73 6.71 -0.70
N MET A 405 -13.74 6.73 0.63
CA MET A 405 -13.10 5.71 1.44
C MET A 405 -14.06 4.57 1.71
N MET A 406 -13.59 3.37 1.46
CA MET A 406 -14.36 2.14 1.65
C MET A 406 -13.62 1.17 2.55
N GLU A 407 -14.35 0.37 3.28
CA GLU A 407 -13.82 -0.65 4.16
C GLU A 407 -14.43 -2.01 3.83
N VAL A 408 -13.56 -2.98 3.59
CA VAL A 408 -13.94 -4.38 3.43
C VAL A 408 -14.12 -5.00 4.80
N ARG A 409 -15.30 -5.56 5.09
CA ARG A 409 -15.59 -6.22 6.37
C ARG A 409 -15.16 -7.69 6.39
N ASP A 410 -13.92 -7.94 6.06
CA ASP A 410 -13.30 -9.27 6.04
C ASP A 410 -12.65 -9.67 7.37
N GLY A 411 -12.86 -8.88 8.42
CA GLY A 411 -12.22 -9.08 9.73
C GLY A 411 -10.80 -8.51 9.82
N VAL A 412 -10.22 -7.95 8.76
CA VAL A 412 -8.86 -7.35 8.75
C VAL A 412 -8.74 -6.20 9.75
N ARG A 413 -9.83 -5.49 10.01
CA ARG A 413 -9.88 -4.44 11.05
C ARG A 413 -9.36 -4.89 12.42
N LEU A 414 -9.45 -6.20 12.68
CA LEU A 414 -8.97 -6.83 13.89
C LEU A 414 -7.42 -6.98 13.91
N PHE A 415 -6.75 -6.72 12.76
CA PHE A 415 -5.36 -7.14 12.53
C PHE A 415 -4.43 -5.99 12.16
N ARG A 416 -4.26 -5.02 13.03
CA ARG A 416 -3.18 -4.03 12.86
C ARG A 416 -1.81 -4.69 12.78
N ASN A 417 -1.64 -5.77 13.51
CA ASN A 417 -0.44 -6.59 13.50
C ASN A 417 -0.83 -8.03 13.79
N PRO A 418 -0.89 -8.93 12.77
CA PRO A 418 -1.33 -10.31 12.95
C PRO A 418 -0.55 -11.06 14.04
N VAL A 419 0.78 -10.88 14.12
CA VAL A 419 1.62 -11.55 15.14
C VAL A 419 1.23 -11.11 16.55
N GLN A 420 1.16 -9.82 16.80
CA GLN A 420 0.77 -9.29 18.12
C GLN A 420 -0.69 -9.58 18.43
N THR A 421 -1.55 -9.65 17.41
CA THR A 421 -2.95 -9.97 17.58
C THR A 421 -3.13 -11.43 17.96
N MET A 422 -2.39 -12.36 17.35
CA MET A 422 -2.40 -13.77 17.76
C MET A 422 -1.97 -13.94 19.23
N GLU A 423 -0.87 -13.30 19.64
CA GLU A 423 -0.44 -13.35 21.05
C GLU A 423 -1.48 -12.76 22.01
N LYS A 424 -2.20 -11.71 21.58
CA LYS A 424 -3.27 -11.12 22.39
C LYS A 424 -4.52 -11.99 22.42
N LEU A 425 -4.94 -12.53 21.27
CA LEU A 425 -6.09 -13.42 21.16
C LEU A 425 -5.95 -14.62 22.10
N VAL A 426 -4.76 -15.22 22.10
CA VAL A 426 -4.43 -16.32 23.02
C VAL A 426 -4.66 -15.91 24.49
N ARG A 427 -4.34 -14.67 24.84
CA ARG A 427 -4.55 -14.11 26.22
C ARG A 427 -6.00 -13.71 26.49
N LEU A 428 -6.78 -13.42 25.46
CA LEU A 428 -8.17 -12.97 25.58
C LEU A 428 -9.16 -14.13 25.69
N ILE A 429 -8.78 -15.32 25.22
CA ILE A 429 -9.62 -16.50 25.36
C ILE A 429 -9.57 -16.99 26.81
N PRO A 430 -10.69 -16.91 27.54
CA PRO A 430 -10.69 -17.26 28.96
C PRO A 430 -10.27 -18.72 29.19
N GLY A 431 -9.29 -18.92 30.06
CA GLY A 431 -8.82 -20.24 30.46
C GLY A 431 -7.97 -20.99 29.44
N LEU A 432 -7.56 -20.34 28.33
CA LEU A 432 -6.69 -20.96 27.33
C LEU A 432 -5.27 -21.14 27.90
N ASN A 433 -4.83 -22.39 27.99
CA ASN A 433 -3.47 -22.76 28.34
C ASN A 433 -2.72 -23.20 27.07
N THR A 434 -1.62 -22.50 26.76
CA THR A 434 -0.76 -22.76 25.58
C THR A 434 0.34 -23.78 25.85
N GLU A 435 0.63 -24.08 27.11
CA GLU A 435 1.59 -25.13 27.50
C GLU A 435 0.93 -26.50 27.44
N THR A 436 0.80 -27.06 26.25
CA THR A 436 0.18 -28.37 26.03
C THR A 436 1.05 -29.25 25.14
N ASN A 437 0.89 -30.60 25.29
CA ASN A 437 1.55 -31.56 24.40
C ASN A 437 0.75 -31.82 23.10
N LEU A 438 -0.11 -30.87 22.70
CA LEU A 438 -0.91 -30.96 21.49
C LEU A 438 -0.09 -30.54 20.27
N ASP A 439 -0.45 -31.07 19.11
CA ASP A 439 0.17 -30.66 17.85
C ASP A 439 -0.09 -29.16 17.57
N LYS A 440 0.98 -28.38 17.59
CA LYS A 440 0.92 -26.91 17.39
C LYS A 440 0.54 -26.50 15.97
N ARG A 441 0.49 -27.42 15.01
CA ARG A 441 -0.03 -27.14 13.66
C ARG A 441 -1.53 -26.85 13.67
N PHE A 442 -2.26 -27.53 14.57
CA PHE A 442 -3.71 -27.41 14.69
C PHE A 442 -4.16 -26.67 15.95
N TRP A 443 -3.45 -26.87 17.05
CA TRP A 443 -3.95 -26.47 18.36
C TRP A 443 -3.18 -25.30 18.95
N ALA A 444 -3.87 -24.19 19.16
CA ALA A 444 -3.31 -23.03 19.86
C ALA A 444 -3.12 -23.28 21.37
N GLY A 445 -3.83 -24.25 21.91
CA GLY A 445 -3.78 -24.62 23.32
C GLY A 445 -4.98 -25.48 23.72
N SER A 446 -5.30 -25.50 25.00
CA SER A 446 -6.50 -26.19 25.53
C SER A 446 -7.17 -25.37 26.63
N ILE A 447 -8.49 -25.45 26.70
CA ILE A 447 -9.30 -24.95 27.82
C ILE A 447 -9.69 -26.16 28.68
N TYR A 448 -9.73 -26.01 30.01
CA TYR A 448 -10.22 -27.03 30.90
C TYR A 448 -11.58 -26.66 31.47
N ASP A 449 -12.58 -27.49 31.21
CA ASP A 449 -13.91 -27.37 31.76
C ASP A 449 -14.18 -28.47 32.79
N SER A 450 -14.83 -28.13 33.90
CA SER A 450 -15.06 -29.07 35.01
C SER A 450 -15.99 -30.26 34.61
N GLN A 451 -16.84 -30.11 33.62
CA GLN A 451 -17.77 -31.14 33.15
C GLN A 451 -17.29 -31.84 31.87
N LYS A 452 -16.67 -31.08 30.95
CA LYS A 452 -16.26 -31.53 29.62
C LYS A 452 -14.80 -31.99 29.57
N GLY A 453 -14.01 -31.69 30.60
CA GLY A 453 -12.59 -32.03 30.67
C GLY A 453 -11.70 -31.11 29.84
N LYS A 454 -10.63 -31.66 29.28
CA LYS A 454 -9.68 -30.93 28.44
C LYS A 454 -10.27 -30.73 27.03
N MET A 455 -10.38 -29.48 26.59
CA MET A 455 -10.88 -29.11 25.27
C MET A 455 -9.77 -28.44 24.47
N PRO A 456 -9.17 -29.10 23.48
CA PRO A 456 -8.27 -28.46 22.51
C PRO A 456 -8.95 -27.33 21.78
N VAL A 457 -8.18 -26.25 21.51
CA VAL A 457 -8.67 -25.02 20.86
C VAL A 457 -7.94 -24.80 19.55
N TYR A 458 -8.71 -24.78 18.46
CA TYR A 458 -8.26 -24.32 17.14
C TYR A 458 -8.48 -22.81 17.02
N LEU A 459 -7.45 -22.11 16.56
CA LEU A 459 -7.55 -20.70 16.16
C LEU A 459 -7.11 -20.56 14.71
N PRO A 460 -7.84 -19.79 13.88
CA PRO A 460 -7.41 -19.49 12.54
C PRO A 460 -6.08 -18.75 12.57
N ASN A 461 -5.17 -19.11 11.67
CA ASN A 461 -3.90 -18.42 11.55
C ASN A 461 -4.11 -17.07 10.84
N LEU A 462 -4.05 -15.98 11.59
CA LEU A 462 -4.27 -14.64 11.06
C LEU A 462 -3.18 -14.18 10.07
N MET A 463 -2.03 -14.85 10.08
CA MET A 463 -0.94 -14.62 9.12
C MET A 463 -1.25 -15.25 7.76
N ASP A 464 -2.18 -16.20 7.72
CA ASP A 464 -2.60 -16.89 6.51
C ASP A 464 -4.03 -16.47 6.16
N SER A 465 -4.16 -15.65 5.13
CA SER A 465 -5.46 -15.21 4.63
C SER A 465 -6.38 -16.37 4.23
N SER A 466 -5.81 -17.54 3.96
CA SER A 466 -6.56 -18.73 3.59
C SER A 466 -7.34 -19.36 4.76
N SER A 467 -6.89 -19.20 5.99
CA SER A 467 -7.52 -19.75 7.18
C SER A 467 -8.65 -18.88 7.77
N ARG A 468 -8.94 -17.73 7.17
CA ARG A 468 -9.96 -16.80 7.68
C ARG A 468 -11.38 -17.28 7.47
N VAL A 469 -11.64 -17.94 6.36
CA VAL A 469 -12.95 -18.53 6.08
C VAL A 469 -12.92 -19.98 6.46
N MET A 470 -13.64 -20.33 7.51
CA MET A 470 -13.86 -21.73 7.88
C MET A 470 -14.81 -22.37 6.88
N ASP A 471 -14.26 -23.18 6.01
CA ASP A 471 -15.00 -23.93 5.00
C ASP A 471 -14.98 -25.44 5.26
N LYS A 472 -15.68 -26.20 4.43
CA LYS A 472 -15.70 -27.67 4.53
C LYS A 472 -14.30 -28.29 4.37
N THR A 473 -13.42 -27.66 3.62
CA THR A 473 -12.07 -28.16 3.38
C THR A 473 -11.21 -28.06 4.62
N GLU A 474 -11.20 -26.87 5.26
CA GLU A 474 -10.48 -26.65 6.50
C GLU A 474 -11.07 -27.51 7.64
N MET A 475 -12.39 -27.59 7.70
CA MET A 475 -13.05 -28.46 8.69
C MET A 475 -12.73 -29.95 8.47
N ASN A 476 -12.69 -30.40 7.21
CA ASN A 476 -12.30 -31.77 6.90
C ASN A 476 -10.85 -32.07 7.29
N HIS A 477 -9.95 -31.09 7.14
CA HIS A 477 -8.57 -31.19 7.58
C HIS A 477 -8.48 -31.38 9.11
N ILE A 478 -9.28 -30.62 9.87
CA ILE A 478 -9.38 -30.78 11.32
C ILE A 478 -9.93 -32.19 11.67
N ILE A 479 -11.00 -32.60 11.02
CA ILE A 479 -11.67 -33.88 11.31
C ILE A 479 -10.75 -35.08 10.97
N ARG A 480 -10.06 -35.06 9.84
CA ARG A 480 -9.29 -36.20 9.34
C ARG A 480 -7.87 -36.29 9.86
N GLU A 481 -7.25 -35.14 10.18
CA GLU A 481 -5.84 -35.11 10.57
C GLU A 481 -5.64 -34.74 12.04
N ALA A 482 -6.45 -33.81 12.59
CA ALA A 482 -6.22 -33.32 13.94
C ALA A 482 -6.98 -34.11 15.02
N LEU A 483 -8.22 -34.55 14.74
CA LEU A 483 -9.01 -35.31 15.72
C LEU A 483 -8.45 -36.70 16.03
N PRO A 484 -7.96 -37.53 15.07
CA PRO A 484 -7.44 -38.86 15.36
C PRO A 484 -6.23 -38.89 16.28
N ASP A 485 -5.46 -37.78 16.32
CA ASP A 485 -4.26 -37.68 17.17
C ASP A 485 -4.58 -37.24 18.61
N LEU A 486 -5.85 -36.96 18.92
CA LEU A 486 -6.27 -36.61 20.26
C LEU A 486 -6.46 -37.85 21.15
N GLY A 487 -6.07 -37.72 22.41
CA GLY A 487 -6.24 -38.82 23.41
C GLY A 487 -7.70 -39.08 23.75
N ASN A 488 -7.99 -40.30 24.26
CA ASN A 488 -9.34 -40.73 24.66
C ASN A 488 -9.97 -39.89 25.79
N ASP A 489 -9.20 -39.04 26.43
CA ASP A 489 -9.64 -38.09 27.46
C ASP A 489 -10.30 -36.83 26.90
N VAL A 490 -10.19 -36.60 25.59
CA VAL A 490 -10.80 -35.46 24.90
C VAL A 490 -12.20 -35.85 24.40
N LYS A 491 -13.22 -35.16 24.89
CA LYS A 491 -14.61 -35.34 24.48
C LYS A 491 -15.14 -34.23 23.58
N GLN A 492 -14.47 -33.08 23.57
CA GLN A 492 -14.88 -31.92 22.82
C GLN A 492 -13.67 -31.08 22.42
N ILE A 493 -13.75 -30.44 21.25
CA ILE A 493 -12.86 -29.40 20.81
C ILE A 493 -13.62 -28.10 20.62
N VAL A 494 -12.91 -26.98 20.66
CA VAL A 494 -13.43 -25.65 20.33
C VAL A 494 -12.72 -25.13 19.08
N VAL A 495 -13.49 -24.82 18.06
CA VAL A 495 -13.00 -24.26 16.79
C VAL A 495 -13.49 -22.83 16.69
N TYR A 496 -12.57 -21.87 16.81
CA TYR A 496 -12.87 -20.48 16.53
C TYR A 496 -12.78 -20.24 15.03
N TYR A 497 -13.70 -19.44 14.50
CA TYR A 497 -13.70 -18.97 13.12
C TYR A 497 -13.87 -17.45 13.07
N ILE A 498 -13.38 -16.82 12.00
CA ILE A 498 -13.60 -15.38 11.73
C ILE A 498 -14.80 -15.24 10.82
N ASP A 499 -14.77 -15.91 9.67
CA ASP A 499 -15.85 -15.98 8.72
C ASP A 499 -16.16 -17.42 8.36
N VAL A 500 -17.38 -17.67 7.90
CA VAL A 500 -17.84 -18.97 7.48
C VAL A 500 -18.69 -18.81 6.22
N GLU A 501 -18.56 -19.72 5.29
CA GLU A 501 -19.32 -19.69 4.04
C GLU A 501 -20.83 -19.86 4.31
N ASP A 502 -21.20 -20.93 4.99
CA ASP A 502 -22.55 -21.19 5.51
C ASP A 502 -22.43 -21.99 6.81
N ILE A 503 -22.89 -21.43 7.93
CA ILE A 503 -22.75 -22.05 9.25
C ILE A 503 -23.61 -23.31 9.39
N GLU A 504 -24.79 -23.34 8.81
CA GLU A 504 -25.68 -24.49 8.92
C GLU A 504 -25.21 -25.62 8.00
N GLU A 505 -24.74 -25.30 6.81
CA GLU A 505 -24.13 -26.29 5.92
C GLU A 505 -22.84 -26.87 6.50
N LEU A 506 -22.04 -26.05 7.19
CA LEU A 506 -20.85 -26.50 7.89
C LEU A 506 -21.18 -27.42 9.07
N ARG A 507 -22.23 -27.10 9.85
CA ARG A 507 -22.72 -27.97 10.94
C ARG A 507 -23.21 -29.31 10.42
N GLN A 508 -23.95 -29.30 9.31
CA GLN A 508 -24.38 -30.54 8.67
C GLN A 508 -23.20 -31.38 8.20
N PHE A 509 -22.22 -30.72 7.56
CA PHE A 509 -20.98 -31.37 7.13
C PHE A 509 -20.22 -31.99 8.30
N ILE A 510 -20.09 -31.28 9.43
CA ILE A 510 -19.46 -31.83 10.65
C ILE A 510 -20.20 -33.06 11.15
N HIS A 511 -21.52 -33.00 11.16
CA HIS A 511 -22.36 -34.15 11.60
C HIS A 511 -22.14 -35.37 10.69
N ASP A 512 -22.07 -35.18 9.39
CA ASP A 512 -21.98 -36.24 8.40
C ASP A 512 -20.56 -36.85 8.33
N GLU A 513 -19.51 -36.03 8.49
CA GLU A 513 -18.12 -36.47 8.33
C GLU A 513 -17.43 -36.88 9.63
N ASN A 514 -17.86 -36.39 10.80
CA ASN A 514 -17.30 -36.74 12.10
C ASN A 514 -17.87 -38.07 12.62
N THR A 515 -17.76 -39.13 11.83
CA THR A 515 -18.27 -40.46 12.15
C THR A 515 -17.23 -41.40 12.76
N GLN A 516 -15.95 -40.98 12.74
CA GLN A 516 -14.83 -41.80 13.23
C GLN A 516 -14.44 -41.51 14.68
N THR A 517 -14.92 -40.40 15.23
CA THR A 517 -14.64 -40.01 16.62
C THR A 517 -15.91 -39.59 17.35
N ASP A 518 -15.93 -39.84 18.68
CA ASP A 518 -17.01 -39.36 19.56
C ASP A 518 -16.73 -37.93 20.09
N ILE A 519 -15.76 -37.20 19.47
CA ILE A 519 -15.35 -35.86 19.90
C ILE A 519 -16.31 -34.82 19.31
N ALA A 520 -16.99 -34.07 20.16
CA ALA A 520 -17.87 -33.00 19.75
C ALA A 520 -17.06 -31.77 19.25
N ILE A 521 -17.51 -31.10 18.18
CA ILE A 521 -16.92 -29.91 17.64
C ILE A 521 -17.83 -28.72 17.96
N GLU A 522 -17.34 -27.80 18.79
CA GLU A 522 -18.02 -26.55 19.13
C GLU A 522 -17.46 -25.39 18.28
N LEU A 523 -18.31 -24.78 17.47
CA LEU A 523 -17.95 -23.61 16.65
C LEU A 523 -18.20 -22.31 17.43
N ARG A 524 -17.19 -21.43 17.50
CA ARG A 524 -17.29 -20.10 18.15
C ARG A 524 -16.85 -18.99 17.20
N ASP A 525 -17.61 -17.92 17.17
CA ASP A 525 -17.26 -16.71 16.41
C ASP A 525 -16.18 -15.92 17.17
N LEU A 526 -15.02 -15.78 16.53
CA LEU A 526 -13.88 -15.06 17.09
C LEU A 526 -14.15 -13.56 17.19
N LYS A 527 -15.01 -13.01 16.34
CA LYS A 527 -15.39 -11.59 16.35
C LYS A 527 -16.07 -11.20 17.68
N GLN A 528 -16.88 -12.09 18.24
CA GLN A 528 -17.53 -11.85 19.53
C GLN A 528 -16.53 -11.69 20.69
N VAL A 529 -15.42 -12.45 20.65
CA VAL A 529 -14.35 -12.34 21.66
C VAL A 529 -13.62 -11.00 21.52
N LEU A 530 -13.59 -10.44 20.33
CA LEU A 530 -12.86 -9.21 20.00
C LEU A 530 -13.70 -7.96 20.27
N ASP A 531 -15.01 -8.03 20.05
CA ASP A 531 -15.93 -6.93 20.33
C ASP A 531 -15.99 -6.59 21.83
N ASP A 532 -15.78 -7.58 22.70
CA ASP A 532 -15.71 -7.40 24.16
C ASP A 532 -14.44 -6.65 24.64
N VAL A 533 -13.48 -6.35 23.77
CA VAL A 533 -12.13 -5.85 24.13
C VAL A 533 -11.81 -4.48 23.53
N VAL A 534 -12.69 -3.90 22.72
CA VAL A 534 -12.49 -2.55 22.17
C VAL A 534 -12.62 -1.51 23.30
N ILE A 535 -11.49 -1.14 23.88
CA ILE A 535 -11.42 -0.01 24.80
C ILE A 535 -11.35 1.25 23.93
N GLU A 536 -12.46 1.99 23.85
CA GLU A 536 -12.51 3.27 23.14
C GLU A 536 -11.70 4.34 23.87
N ASP A 537 -10.97 5.15 23.10
CA ASP A 537 -10.32 6.35 23.62
C ASP A 537 -11.35 7.31 24.22
N LYS A 538 -10.96 8.07 25.24
CA LYS A 538 -11.83 9.02 25.95
C LYS A 538 -11.34 10.44 25.76
N ALA A 539 -12.26 11.38 25.58
CA ALA A 539 -11.94 12.80 25.45
C ALA A 539 -12.96 13.67 26.19
N THR A 540 -12.51 14.86 26.61
CA THR A 540 -13.39 15.92 27.06
C THR A 540 -13.08 17.20 26.30
N TRP A 541 -14.10 18.02 26.05
CA TRP A 541 -13.99 19.23 25.25
C TRP A 541 -15.02 20.28 25.68
N GLU A 542 -14.79 21.51 25.25
CA GLU A 542 -15.75 22.60 25.29
C GLU A 542 -16.10 23.03 23.87
N MET A 543 -17.38 23.29 23.61
CA MET A 543 -17.86 23.82 22.34
C MET A 543 -18.43 25.22 22.54
N SER A 544 -17.97 26.16 21.72
CA SER A 544 -18.37 27.58 21.81
C SER A 544 -18.39 28.22 20.41
N GLN A 545 -19.02 29.37 20.31
CA GLN A 545 -18.88 30.23 19.15
C GLN A 545 -17.80 31.27 19.41
N VAL A 546 -16.94 31.48 18.42
CA VAL A 546 -15.85 32.45 18.46
C VAL A 546 -15.91 33.38 17.27
N GLN A 547 -15.52 34.65 17.48
CA GLN A 547 -15.39 35.60 16.38
C GLN A 547 -13.99 35.49 15.78
N VAL A 548 -13.92 35.14 14.48
CA VAL A 548 -12.69 35.07 13.72
C VAL A 548 -12.82 36.08 12.59
N GLU A 549 -12.07 37.16 12.67
CA GLU A 549 -12.16 38.32 11.76
C GLU A 549 -13.62 38.85 11.66
N LEU A 550 -14.24 38.69 10.50
CA LEU A 550 -15.61 39.14 10.22
C LEU A 550 -16.68 38.04 10.37
N PHE A 551 -16.27 36.81 10.66
CA PHE A 551 -17.16 35.64 10.68
C PHE A 551 -17.26 35.05 12.08
N THR A 552 -18.45 34.54 12.43
CA THR A 552 -18.66 33.74 13.61
C THR A 552 -18.45 32.27 13.23
N LYS A 553 -17.51 31.59 13.92
CA LYS A 553 -17.24 30.16 13.72
C LYS A 553 -17.58 29.38 14.98
N TRP A 554 -17.87 28.11 14.83
CA TRP A 554 -17.91 27.15 15.88
C TRP A 554 -16.50 26.68 16.20
N GLN A 555 -16.20 26.52 17.50
CA GLN A 555 -14.92 26.03 17.98
C GLN A 555 -15.14 24.93 18.99
N ILE A 556 -14.40 23.82 18.80
CA ILE A 556 -14.20 22.81 19.83
C ILE A 556 -12.78 22.98 20.38
N LYS A 557 -12.70 23.11 21.72
CA LYS A 557 -11.43 23.13 22.44
C LYS A 557 -11.29 21.84 23.22
N MET A 558 -10.27 21.06 22.90
CA MET A 558 -9.95 19.83 23.62
C MET A 558 -9.41 20.15 25.01
N LEU A 559 -9.93 19.49 26.03
CA LEU A 559 -9.49 19.64 27.43
C LEU A 559 -8.62 18.47 27.86
N THR A 560 -9.10 17.24 27.62
CA THR A 560 -8.35 16.03 27.93
C THR A 560 -8.52 14.98 26.84
N PHE A 561 -7.52 14.12 26.69
CA PHE A 561 -7.57 12.95 25.84
C PHE A 561 -6.85 11.79 26.50
N HIS A 562 -7.47 10.62 26.57
CA HIS A 562 -6.90 9.44 27.18
C HIS A 562 -7.08 8.23 26.27
N SER A 563 -5.98 7.56 25.95
CA SER A 563 -5.93 6.33 25.17
C SER A 563 -5.19 5.25 25.95
N ASP A 564 -5.91 4.24 26.41
CA ASP A 564 -5.31 3.09 27.10
C ASP A 564 -4.31 2.35 26.20
N TYR A 565 -4.55 2.33 24.89
CA TYR A 565 -3.65 1.68 23.94
C TYR A 565 -2.31 2.43 23.85
N VAL A 566 -2.35 3.75 23.65
CA VAL A 566 -1.14 4.59 23.61
C VAL A 566 -0.36 4.47 24.92
N MET A 567 -1.05 4.52 26.05
CA MET A 567 -0.41 4.40 27.38
C MET A 567 0.31 3.06 27.54
N LYS A 568 -0.32 1.95 27.20
CA LYS A 568 0.31 0.61 27.26
C LYS A 568 1.55 0.50 26.35
N LYS A 569 1.52 1.12 25.16
CA LYS A 569 2.67 1.14 24.25
C LYS A 569 3.84 1.92 24.85
N ILE A 570 3.56 3.09 25.42
CA ILE A 570 4.57 3.93 26.09
C ILE A 570 5.15 3.22 27.31
N GLU A 571 4.32 2.57 28.13
CA GLU A 571 4.78 1.79 29.28
C GLU A 571 5.70 0.64 28.85
N ALA A 572 5.33 -0.11 27.81
CA ALA A 572 6.16 -1.18 27.26
C ALA A 572 7.51 -0.65 26.75
N PHE A 573 7.49 0.47 25.98
CA PHE A 573 8.70 1.13 25.52
C PHE A 573 9.59 1.58 26.68
N ASN A 574 9.02 2.22 27.70
CA ASN A 574 9.74 2.68 28.88
C ASN A 574 10.35 1.51 29.66
N LEU A 575 9.62 0.39 29.80
CA LEU A 575 10.11 -0.79 30.48
C LEU A 575 11.34 -1.39 29.77
N ILE A 576 11.24 -1.60 28.46
CA ILE A 576 12.33 -2.15 27.63
C ILE A 576 13.53 -1.20 27.64
N GLY A 577 13.29 0.09 27.43
CA GLY A 577 14.31 1.12 27.43
C GLY A 577 15.05 1.21 28.76
N ASN A 578 14.34 1.16 29.89
CA ASN A 578 14.93 1.13 31.22
C ASN A 578 15.79 -0.13 31.45
N GLN A 579 15.33 -1.30 31.04
CA GLN A 579 16.11 -2.55 31.15
C GLN A 579 17.41 -2.47 30.33
N GLN A 580 17.35 -1.96 29.10
CA GLN A 580 18.53 -1.78 28.25
C GLN A 580 19.47 -0.73 28.81
N HIS A 581 18.93 0.36 29.38
CA HIS A 581 19.71 1.40 30.06
C HIS A 581 20.50 0.82 31.23
N GLN A 582 19.83 0.07 32.12
CA GLN A 582 20.48 -0.61 33.25
C GLN A 582 21.55 -1.60 32.80
N LYS A 583 21.31 -2.41 31.77
CA LYS A 583 22.31 -3.33 31.19
C LYS A 583 23.52 -2.59 30.62
N LYS A 584 23.33 -1.43 29.98
CA LYS A 584 24.44 -0.60 29.46
C LYS A 584 25.26 -0.02 30.60
N LEU A 585 24.63 0.51 31.67
CA LEU A 585 25.31 1.03 32.84
C LEU A 585 26.09 -0.05 33.60
N ALA A 586 25.52 -1.26 33.77
CA ALA A 586 26.19 -2.39 34.38
C ALA A 586 27.46 -2.84 33.60
N ASN A 587 27.49 -2.59 32.29
CA ASN A 587 28.62 -2.87 31.40
C ASN A 587 29.53 -1.64 31.19
N ASN A 588 29.46 -0.62 32.03
CA ASN A 588 30.20 0.64 31.93
C ASN A 588 30.05 1.38 30.59
N LYS A 589 28.91 1.20 29.89
CA LYS A 589 28.59 1.90 28.64
C LYS A 589 27.69 3.12 28.94
N LYS A 590 27.94 4.23 28.25
CA LYS A 590 27.06 5.41 28.33
C LYS A 590 25.68 5.09 27.77
N SER A 591 24.62 5.56 28.43
CA SER A 591 23.26 5.48 27.93
C SER A 591 22.50 6.76 28.29
N THR A 592 21.78 7.30 27.31
CA THR A 592 21.04 8.57 27.39
C THR A 592 19.51 8.35 27.39
N PHE A 593 19.05 7.12 27.64
CA PHE A 593 17.62 6.82 27.63
C PHE A 593 16.86 7.66 28.66
N LYS A 594 15.79 8.32 28.19
CA LYS A 594 14.83 9.05 29.03
C LYS A 594 13.44 8.42 28.82
N PRO A 595 12.72 8.02 29.89
CA PRO A 595 11.36 7.52 29.76
C PRO A 595 10.41 8.58 29.21
N ILE A 596 9.48 8.17 28.33
CA ILE A 596 8.40 9.01 27.82
C ILE A 596 7.39 9.25 28.96
N LYS A 597 6.99 10.50 29.14
CA LYS A 597 5.95 10.92 30.10
C LYS A 597 4.86 11.64 29.35
N ILE A 598 3.62 11.30 29.64
CA ILE A 598 2.43 11.95 29.11
C ILE A 598 1.89 12.90 30.20
N SER A 599 1.37 14.05 29.78
CA SER A 599 0.72 15.01 30.67
C SER A 599 -0.63 14.49 31.19
N ASP A 600 -1.16 15.12 32.23
CA ASP A 600 -2.48 14.75 32.77
C ASP A 600 -3.61 15.03 31.74
N GLU A 601 -3.43 16.01 30.88
CA GLU A 601 -4.37 16.33 29.82
C GLU A 601 -4.27 15.34 28.64
N GLY A 602 -3.11 14.75 28.37
CA GLY A 602 -2.87 13.75 27.34
C GLY A 602 -3.01 14.24 25.89
N LEU A 603 -3.08 15.55 25.65
CA LEU A 603 -3.34 16.14 24.34
C LEU A 603 -2.21 15.87 23.32
N GLU A 604 -0.99 15.62 23.79
CA GLU A 604 0.14 15.20 22.97
C GLU A 604 -0.06 13.85 22.27
N CYS A 605 -1.04 13.07 22.73
CA CYS A 605 -1.42 11.80 22.12
C CYS A 605 -2.37 11.93 20.92
N ILE A 606 -2.80 13.14 20.55
CA ILE A 606 -3.70 13.39 19.42
C ILE A 606 -2.86 13.71 18.17
N GLU A 607 -3.06 12.97 17.06
CA GLU A 607 -2.40 13.22 15.76
C GLU A 607 -3.29 14.03 14.82
N TRP A 608 -4.61 13.83 14.87
CA TRP A 608 -5.56 14.42 13.93
C TRP A 608 -6.94 14.55 14.57
N LEU A 609 -7.64 15.61 14.19
CA LEU A 609 -9.02 15.88 14.59
C LEU A 609 -9.82 16.28 13.36
N ALA A 610 -11.07 15.88 13.31
CA ALA A 610 -12.04 16.38 12.33
C ALA A 610 -13.42 16.54 12.95
N VAL A 611 -14.23 17.38 12.33
CA VAL A 611 -15.64 17.58 12.71
C VAL A 611 -16.52 17.32 11.52
N ASP A 612 -17.67 16.73 11.80
CA ASP A 612 -18.76 16.51 10.85
C ASP A 612 -19.99 17.31 11.31
N CYS A 613 -20.44 18.19 10.44
CA CYS A 613 -21.58 19.06 10.66
C CYS A 613 -22.86 18.54 9.97
N THR A 614 -22.78 17.43 9.25
CA THR A 614 -23.86 16.93 8.38
C THR A 614 -24.71 15.85 9.03
N ASN A 615 -24.13 14.97 9.86
CA ASN A 615 -24.81 13.83 10.43
C ASN A 615 -24.46 13.62 11.91
N ALA A 616 -25.47 13.42 12.75
CA ALA A 616 -25.28 13.18 14.18
C ALA A 616 -25.16 11.70 14.56
N GLN A 617 -25.45 10.76 13.63
CA GLN A 617 -25.40 9.33 13.93
C GLN A 617 -23.95 8.83 13.96
N LYS A 618 -23.52 8.24 15.09
CA LYS A 618 -22.15 7.81 15.35
C LYS A 618 -21.60 6.91 14.22
N ASP A 619 -22.41 5.96 13.75
CA ASP A 619 -22.00 4.92 12.79
C ASP A 619 -22.29 5.28 11.32
N ALA A 620 -22.79 6.48 11.04
CA ALA A 620 -23.00 6.93 9.66
C ALA A 620 -21.65 7.20 8.99
N PRO A 621 -21.54 7.09 7.64
CA PRO A 621 -20.37 7.49 6.90
C PRO A 621 -19.88 8.87 7.34
N TRP A 622 -18.56 9.02 7.42
CA TRP A 622 -17.94 10.25 7.89
C TRP A 622 -17.85 11.29 6.78
N HIS A 623 -18.10 12.54 7.12
CA HIS A 623 -17.80 13.69 6.27
C HIS A 623 -16.96 14.69 7.07
N SER A 624 -15.80 15.09 6.55
CA SER A 624 -14.95 16.09 7.20
C SER A 624 -15.29 17.48 6.71
N ASP A 625 -16.05 18.25 7.50
CA ASP A 625 -16.33 19.67 7.21
C ASP A 625 -15.15 20.56 7.60
N ALA A 626 -14.40 20.15 8.62
CA ALA A 626 -13.11 20.73 8.97
C ALA A 626 -12.21 19.68 9.60
N GLU A 627 -10.90 19.80 9.34
CA GLU A 627 -9.90 18.92 9.93
C GLU A 627 -8.59 19.62 10.25
N VAL A 628 -7.92 19.12 11.29
CA VAL A 628 -6.60 19.59 11.75
C VAL A 628 -5.70 18.38 11.92
N LYS A 629 -4.64 18.30 11.13
CA LYS A 629 -3.55 17.35 11.30
C LYS A 629 -2.38 18.04 12.01
N ILE A 630 -1.81 17.37 13.00
CA ILE A 630 -0.75 17.90 13.83
C ILE A 630 0.52 17.09 13.54
N ASP A 631 1.58 17.73 13.05
CA ASP A 631 2.82 17.07 12.75
C ASP A 631 3.69 16.82 14.00
N LYS A 632 4.83 16.16 13.83
CA LYS A 632 5.77 15.84 14.91
C LYS A 632 6.33 17.07 15.63
N THR A 633 6.34 18.23 15.00
CA THR A 633 6.80 19.50 15.59
C THR A 633 5.69 20.24 16.32
N GLY A 634 4.44 19.78 16.21
CA GLY A 634 3.25 20.44 16.73
C GLY A 634 2.66 21.48 15.79
N THR A 635 3.21 21.68 14.59
CA THR A 635 2.61 22.54 13.58
C THR A 635 1.40 21.90 12.94
N VAL A 636 0.45 22.68 12.47
CA VAL A 636 -0.82 22.16 11.97
C VAL A 636 -0.97 22.30 10.45
N THR A 637 -1.57 21.28 9.88
CA THR A 637 -2.20 21.33 8.55
C THR A 637 -3.70 21.43 8.76
N VAL A 638 -4.32 22.48 8.23
CA VAL A 638 -5.76 22.76 8.37
C VAL A 638 -6.41 22.54 7.01
N ASN A 639 -7.40 21.64 6.92
CA ASN A 639 -8.10 21.30 5.67
C ASN A 639 -7.12 21.07 4.49
N GLY A 640 -6.11 20.22 4.72
CA GLY A 640 -5.07 19.89 3.74
C GLY A 640 -3.99 20.95 3.53
N THR A 641 -4.15 22.18 4.04
CA THR A 641 -3.20 23.28 3.86
C THR A 641 -2.21 23.36 5.02
N LYS A 642 -0.92 23.21 4.76
CA LYS A 642 0.16 23.35 5.77
C LYS A 642 0.23 24.80 6.27
N THR A 643 0.33 24.95 7.58
CA THR A 643 0.51 26.25 8.25
C THR A 643 1.85 26.31 8.98
N ARG A 644 2.19 27.46 9.54
CA ARG A 644 3.32 27.62 10.47
C ARG A 644 2.87 27.72 11.94
N ASN A 645 1.57 27.57 12.16
CA ASN A 645 0.99 27.71 13.49
C ASN A 645 1.14 26.41 14.27
N LEU A 646 1.41 26.54 15.55
CA LEU A 646 1.35 25.43 16.49
C LEU A 646 -0.10 25.16 16.85
N TRP A 647 -0.41 23.90 17.09
CA TRP A 647 -1.73 23.51 17.56
C TRP A 647 -2.00 24.07 18.96
N ASP A 648 -3.16 24.65 19.14
CA ASP A 648 -3.61 25.28 20.36
C ASP A 648 -4.74 24.50 21.06
N ALA A 649 -4.83 23.22 20.78
CA ALA A 649 -5.89 22.31 21.24
C ALA A 649 -7.29 22.62 20.67
N THR A 650 -7.39 23.37 19.58
CA THR A 650 -8.69 23.74 18.99
C THR A 650 -8.88 23.20 17.59
N ILE A 651 -10.15 23.05 17.17
CA ILE A 651 -10.61 22.89 15.80
C ILE A 651 -11.81 23.81 15.59
N GLN A 652 -11.91 24.42 14.39
CA GLN A 652 -12.95 25.37 14.05
C GLN A 652 -13.70 24.93 12.79
N SER A 653 -15.02 25.22 12.75
CA SER A 653 -15.89 24.98 11.59
C SER A 653 -16.83 26.15 11.36
N ASP A 654 -17.33 26.28 10.13
CA ASP A 654 -18.29 27.30 9.78
C ASP A 654 -19.70 26.95 10.30
N GLU A 655 -20.07 25.67 10.26
CA GLU A 655 -21.33 25.16 10.77
C GLU A 655 -21.16 24.47 12.12
N LYS A 656 -22.29 24.25 12.83
CA LYS A 656 -22.29 23.61 14.14
C LYS A 656 -21.86 22.14 14.01
N PRO A 657 -20.77 21.72 14.65
CA PRO A 657 -20.36 20.33 14.67
C PRO A 657 -21.41 19.43 15.35
N LEU A 658 -21.67 18.27 14.74
CA LEU A 658 -22.55 17.22 15.24
C LEU A 658 -21.77 16.02 15.74
N ARG A 659 -20.59 15.75 15.15
CA ARG A 659 -19.66 14.69 15.55
C ARG A 659 -18.24 15.23 15.56
N LEU A 660 -17.43 14.66 16.45
CA LEU A 660 -15.98 14.89 16.52
C LEU A 660 -15.26 13.55 16.34
N LYS A 661 -14.34 13.46 15.38
CA LYS A 661 -13.45 12.31 15.21
C LYS A 661 -12.04 12.69 15.66
N VAL A 662 -11.43 11.84 16.47
CA VAL A 662 -10.08 12.04 16.98
C VAL A 662 -9.25 10.81 16.61
N ARG A 663 -8.07 11.03 16.02
CA ARG A 663 -7.05 10.01 15.75
C ARG A 663 -5.91 10.19 16.73
N ASN A 664 -5.54 9.13 17.45
CA ASN A 664 -4.39 9.14 18.32
C ASN A 664 -3.07 8.91 17.54
N ILE A 665 -1.93 9.14 18.20
CA ILE A 665 -0.59 9.00 17.58
C ILE A 665 -0.27 7.57 17.12
N CYS A 666 -0.95 6.55 17.62
CA CYS A 666 -0.87 5.18 17.15
C CYS A 666 -1.82 4.92 15.97
N GLY A 667 -2.66 5.90 15.57
CA GLY A 667 -3.57 5.86 14.45
C GLY A 667 -4.95 5.26 14.77
N ASP A 668 -5.33 5.00 16.05
CA ASP A 668 -6.71 4.65 16.39
C ASP A 668 -7.61 5.87 16.24
N GLU A 669 -8.82 5.64 15.71
CA GLU A 669 -9.81 6.68 15.54
C GLU A 669 -11.04 6.39 16.40
N VAL A 670 -11.55 7.43 17.02
CA VAL A 670 -12.77 7.39 17.82
C VAL A 670 -13.70 8.53 17.40
N VAL A 671 -15.00 8.24 17.31
CA VAL A 671 -16.04 9.21 16.97
C VAL A 671 -16.86 9.50 18.21
N PHE A 672 -16.97 10.79 18.54
CA PHE A 672 -17.82 11.30 19.62
C PHE A 672 -19.04 12.02 19.02
N ALA A 673 -20.24 11.76 19.55
CA ALA A 673 -21.40 12.60 19.30
C ALA A 673 -21.29 13.89 20.12
N LEU A 674 -21.61 15.05 19.54
CA LEU A 674 -21.49 16.37 20.14
C LEU A 674 -22.84 16.94 20.62
#